data_4fe5745007977cdb78c6e6640fa0f30c
#
_entry.id   4fe5745007977cdb78c6e6640fa0f30c
#
_cell.length_a   1.000
_cell.length_b   1.000
_cell.length_c   1.000
_cell.angle_alpha   90.00
_cell.angle_beta   90.00
_cell.angle_gamma   90.00
#
_symmetry.space_group_name_H-M   'P 1'
#
loop_
_entity.id
_entity.type
_entity.pdbx_description
1 polymer ?
#
loop_
_entity_poly.entity_id
_entity_poly.type
_entity_poly.pdbx_seq_one_letter_code
_entity_poly.pdbx_strand_id
1 'polypeptide(L)'
;MQKKVLAAIAAMAVGTSAAMAATLSPEEALARIYGNEGAGSRPARAMAIARENPQLIKTIETADGKPAAYLFGSAEAMGPVASAEGAWILAGADDKAAPLLGYGTGKADPEKMPPQMKWWLEEYAAQIAAANEQTTTPAYVKMQGEESTAAKAGSKITTKGSVGPLLTTTWDQLDPYNLYTPLYGESHTPTGCVATAMAQVMNYFEYPAKGKGTGSVTYNGETLTRSLEVEFDWAKMKDNYMYSASTTEEKEAVAELMVSCGYAVNMQYSPGGSGAMDQDMLKALIDNFSYDQGAWLYERDNYSLEEWEQMLIDNLTNVGPMYYSGQAPDGGHAFVCDGYDGKGLFHFNWGWNGFYDGYFAIDALNPEGQGTGGYDGGYNTSQAAVMGIQRPVEGSKRPQVQLTQFGDVTATLSGNSITLTTSGLNGYAGWYNMSYASATLYFGLELEETTSGTKQMAVTGTRGNSLDSYYGNQTVTMTIPSTVADGTYRARLMTREDGYDAWMPALVANGSKKYVVIEMTDGEPAIGQEPSEEFEIQQAAFNGELISGQPGSYTATIYNGTAATVSQKVGVALIDYQGYVMALSSTSTTFTVESKKSIERTVEFTLDYQYGFLANTDYIGVLYDPDTNKILYNFGTVQVVDESTQQPSIVTSMVLTPLYYGKQSTYGFTLKNPTKKDLDYNVTVALIDDQYGVYAMDDNTNAIHVGAETTETFSFPFNFTYYSSSFELDTEYYFVIIDVSDEGMTLIDVVDAVSVTRDPDDPTAEMTCHSFTLEGDNSAAEMSSLHFIAEVSASADVTDYLLLAIWDGKTGEVIGAVKTDPVDYEKDVHQPVHVYLDFSKATPGAKYIAAILDSREKQISDDLYFTAKDSSGLEDATVDAKLSLNMNTATRTAIALSGAEITDVKVYSPSGALLNAPAEISGNSARIDLEGLSGMVIVTVTDASGEQVSKKAMLK
;
A
#
# COMPACT_ATOMS: atom_id res chain seq x y z
N MET A 1 -9.50 -21.71 30.41
CA MET A 1 -9.85 -20.71 29.38
C MET A 1 -10.80 -21.21 28.29
N GLN A 2 -11.03 -22.48 28.12
CA GLN A 2 -11.91 -23.07 27.09
C GLN A 2 -13.43 -23.00 27.35
N LYS A 3 -13.91 -22.39 28.42
CA LYS A 3 -15.36 -22.30 28.73
C LYS A 3 -16.02 -20.94 28.47
N LYS A 4 -15.29 -19.95 27.90
CA LYS A 4 -15.88 -18.64 27.56
C LYS A 4 -16.08 -18.41 26.06
N VAL A 5 -15.61 -19.29 25.19
CA VAL A 5 -15.79 -19.20 23.74
C VAL A 5 -17.08 -19.87 23.25
N LEU A 6 -17.73 -20.71 24.04
CA LEU A 6 -18.96 -21.40 23.65
C LEU A 6 -20.28 -20.69 24.02
N ALA A 7 -20.23 -19.47 24.56
CA ALA A 7 -21.44 -18.73 24.95
C ALA A 7 -21.89 -17.66 23.92
N ALA A 8 -21.14 -17.45 22.85
CA ALA A 8 -21.46 -16.46 21.81
C ALA A 8 -22.22 -17.03 20.60
N ILE A 9 -22.46 -18.35 20.55
CA ILE A 9 -23.11 -18.99 19.37
C ILE A 9 -24.59 -19.29 19.58
N ALA A 10 -25.18 -18.98 20.73
CA ALA A 10 -26.53 -19.40 21.10
C ALA A 10 -27.57 -18.28 21.25
N ALA A 11 -27.47 -17.19 20.53
CA ALA A 11 -28.45 -16.10 20.57
C ALA A 11 -28.80 -15.52 19.19
N MET A 12 -29.02 -16.38 18.21
CA MET A 12 -29.67 -15.97 16.96
C MET A 12 -30.88 -16.89 16.72
N ALA A 13 -32.01 -16.53 17.28
CA ALA A 13 -33.29 -17.03 16.83
C ALA A 13 -34.41 -16.01 17.13
N VAL A 14 -34.98 -15.53 16.02
CA VAL A 14 -36.33 -14.97 15.86
C VAL A 14 -36.58 -13.53 16.35
N GLY A 15 -36.67 -12.65 15.42
CA GLY A 15 -37.33 -11.35 15.55
C GLY A 15 -37.25 -10.59 14.22
N THR A 16 -38.31 -10.62 13.42
CA THR A 16 -38.50 -9.76 12.25
C THR A 16 -38.68 -8.32 12.73
N SER A 17 -37.57 -7.60 12.78
CA SER A 17 -37.55 -6.13 12.82
C SER A 17 -36.54 -5.69 11.80
N ALA A 18 -36.85 -4.62 11.03
CA ALA A 18 -35.92 -4.00 10.11
C ALA A 18 -34.55 -3.91 10.77
N ALA A 19 -33.54 -4.58 10.20
CA ALA A 19 -32.18 -4.57 10.74
C ALA A 19 -31.65 -3.15 10.61
N MET A 20 -31.62 -2.43 11.73
CA MET A 20 -30.81 -1.23 11.86
C MET A 20 -29.34 -1.66 11.75
N ALA A 21 -28.52 -0.89 11.03
CA ALA A 21 -27.07 -1.10 10.97
C ALA A 21 -26.52 -1.45 12.35
N ALA A 22 -25.80 -2.55 12.45
CA ALA A 22 -25.30 -3.02 13.73
C ALA A 22 -23.93 -2.38 14.01
N THR A 23 -23.88 -1.55 15.03
CA THR A 23 -22.61 -1.09 15.60
C THR A 23 -21.90 -2.29 16.23
N LEU A 24 -20.68 -2.56 15.80
CA LEU A 24 -19.86 -3.65 16.30
C LEU A 24 -19.14 -3.26 17.59
N SER A 25 -18.91 -4.20 18.49
CA SER A 25 -17.97 -3.99 19.59
C SER A 25 -16.52 -3.94 19.09
N PRO A 26 -15.59 -3.38 19.89
CA PRO A 26 -14.17 -3.38 19.51
C PRO A 26 -13.62 -4.78 19.21
N GLU A 27 -14.03 -5.79 19.97
CA GLU A 27 -13.62 -7.19 19.79
C GLU A 27 -14.18 -7.79 18.50
N GLU A 28 -15.44 -7.49 18.17
CA GLU A 28 -16.07 -7.92 16.91
C GLU A 28 -15.41 -7.25 15.71
N ALA A 29 -15.10 -5.96 15.79
CA ALA A 29 -14.41 -5.22 14.73
C ALA A 29 -13.02 -5.80 14.44
N LEU A 30 -12.24 -6.13 15.48
CA LEU A 30 -10.96 -6.83 15.31
C LEU A 30 -11.15 -8.24 14.71
N ALA A 31 -12.14 -8.98 15.21
CA ALA A 31 -12.40 -10.33 14.73
C ALA A 31 -12.73 -10.39 13.23
N ARG A 32 -13.35 -9.35 12.68
CA ARG A 32 -13.58 -9.22 11.23
C ARG A 32 -12.30 -9.10 10.41
N ILE A 33 -11.20 -8.64 11.00
CA ILE A 33 -9.93 -8.48 10.28
C ILE A 33 -9.23 -9.83 10.10
N TYR A 34 -9.23 -10.70 11.11
CA TYR A 34 -8.55 -12.01 11.07
C TYR A 34 -9.48 -13.21 10.96
N GLY A 35 -10.78 -13.00 10.86
CA GLY A 35 -11.75 -14.08 10.61
C GLY A 35 -11.51 -14.75 9.26
N ASN A 36 -11.90 -16.03 9.13
CA ASN A 36 -11.65 -16.86 7.94
C ASN A 36 -12.29 -16.34 6.64
N GLU A 37 -13.06 -15.29 6.72
CA GLU A 37 -13.78 -14.68 5.63
C GLU A 37 -12.87 -13.69 4.89
N GLY A 38 -12.33 -14.08 3.72
CA GLY A 38 -11.50 -13.22 2.88
C GLY A 38 -10.06 -13.03 3.37
N ALA A 39 -9.49 -13.95 4.13
CA ALA A 39 -8.11 -13.86 4.65
C ALA A 39 -7.05 -13.69 3.55
N GLY A 40 -7.27 -14.22 2.34
CA GLY A 40 -6.36 -14.08 1.21
C GLY A 40 -6.27 -12.66 0.62
N SER A 41 -7.24 -11.78 0.91
CA SER A 41 -7.27 -10.40 0.39
C SER A 41 -6.68 -9.35 1.34
N ARG A 42 -6.34 -9.71 2.58
CA ARG A 42 -5.86 -8.77 3.60
C ARG A 42 -4.35 -8.84 3.80
N PRO A 43 -3.69 -7.71 4.13
CA PRO A 43 -2.26 -7.70 4.43
C PRO A 43 -1.93 -8.61 5.61
N ALA A 44 -0.93 -9.48 5.46
CA ALA A 44 -0.50 -10.39 6.53
C ALA A 44 -0.13 -9.62 7.81
N ARG A 45 0.55 -8.48 7.65
CA ARG A 45 0.95 -7.60 8.76
C ARG A 45 -0.26 -7.05 9.52
N ALA A 46 -1.30 -6.60 8.83
CA ALA A 46 -2.52 -6.11 9.50
C ALA A 46 -3.20 -7.23 10.30
N MET A 47 -3.30 -8.43 9.73
CA MET A 47 -3.85 -9.60 10.42
C MET A 47 -3.01 -10.00 11.64
N ALA A 48 -1.68 -9.92 11.54
CA ALA A 48 -0.81 -10.18 12.67
C ALA A 48 -1.05 -9.18 13.82
N ILE A 49 -1.07 -7.87 13.52
CA ILE A 49 -1.37 -6.83 14.51
C ILE A 49 -2.73 -7.07 15.19
N ALA A 50 -3.75 -7.43 14.42
CA ALA A 50 -5.09 -7.68 14.96
C ALA A 50 -5.14 -8.92 15.88
N ARG A 51 -4.37 -9.99 15.56
CA ARG A 51 -4.28 -11.22 16.36
C ARG A 51 -3.58 -11.03 17.70
N GLU A 52 -2.63 -10.09 17.78
CA GLU A 52 -1.90 -9.76 19.01
C GLU A 52 -2.79 -9.09 20.07
N ASN A 53 -4.10 -8.93 19.79
CA ASN A 53 -5.08 -8.33 20.68
C ASN A 53 -4.67 -6.94 21.19
N PRO A 54 -4.43 -5.98 20.25
CA PRO A 54 -3.97 -4.66 20.58
C PRO A 54 -4.99 -3.90 21.43
N GLN A 55 -4.53 -2.94 22.22
CA GLN A 55 -5.41 -2.16 23.09
C GLN A 55 -6.19 -1.12 22.28
N LEU A 56 -7.47 -0.93 22.60
CA LEU A 56 -8.27 0.16 22.06
C LEU A 56 -7.69 1.50 22.55
N ILE A 57 -7.27 2.33 21.63
CA ILE A 57 -6.66 3.64 21.90
C ILE A 57 -7.70 4.76 21.74
N LYS A 58 -8.51 4.68 20.69
CA LYS A 58 -9.50 5.71 20.37
C LYS A 58 -10.68 5.12 19.61
N THR A 59 -11.88 5.57 19.96
CA THR A 59 -13.07 5.41 19.14
C THR A 59 -13.23 6.66 18.27
N ILE A 60 -13.44 6.46 16.97
CA ILE A 60 -13.81 7.47 16.01
C ILE A 60 -15.33 7.42 15.92
N GLU A 61 -15.99 8.56 16.19
CA GLU A 61 -17.44 8.63 16.28
C GLU A 61 -18.03 9.43 15.12
N THR A 62 -19.20 9.06 14.68
CA THR A 62 -20.05 9.83 13.78
C THR A 62 -20.57 11.10 14.50
N ALA A 63 -21.14 12.06 13.77
CA ALA A 63 -21.68 13.28 14.35
C ALA A 63 -22.80 13.04 15.38
N ASP A 64 -23.52 11.92 15.28
CA ASP A 64 -24.55 11.50 16.22
C ASP A 64 -23.99 10.66 17.40
N GLY A 65 -22.67 10.53 17.51
CA GLY A 65 -21.97 9.88 18.61
C GLY A 65 -21.92 8.35 18.55
N LYS A 66 -22.18 7.75 17.40
CA LYS A 66 -22.03 6.30 17.21
C LYS A 66 -20.60 5.96 16.80
N PRO A 67 -20.06 4.82 17.22
CA PRO A 67 -18.77 4.35 16.73
C PRO A 67 -18.77 4.13 15.21
N ALA A 68 -17.82 4.75 14.52
CA ALA A 68 -17.56 4.56 13.10
C ALA A 68 -16.32 3.69 12.86
N ALA A 69 -15.29 3.89 13.66
CA ALA A 69 -14.06 3.09 13.58
C ALA A 69 -13.38 2.99 14.95
N TYR A 70 -12.55 1.99 15.12
CA TYR A 70 -11.72 1.76 16.30
C TYR A 70 -10.25 1.81 15.94
N LEU A 71 -9.51 2.70 16.57
CA LEU A 71 -8.06 2.72 16.50
C LEU A 71 -7.50 1.89 17.66
N PHE A 72 -6.75 0.87 17.32
CA PHE A 72 -6.02 0.03 18.26
C PHE A 72 -4.52 0.25 18.11
N GLY A 73 -3.79 -0.01 19.19
CA GLY A 73 -2.34 0.06 19.17
C GLY A 73 -1.71 -0.82 20.23
N SER A 74 -0.45 -1.17 20.05
CA SER A 74 0.34 -1.86 21.07
C SER A 74 0.85 -0.87 22.09
N ALA A 75 0.71 -1.20 23.39
CA ALA A 75 1.21 -0.38 24.49
C ALA A 75 2.74 -0.50 24.69
N GLU A 76 3.33 -1.61 24.24
CA GLU A 76 4.76 -1.94 24.30
C GLU A 76 5.18 -2.63 23.00
N ALA A 77 6.49 -2.68 22.73
CA ALA A 77 7.03 -3.42 21.61
C ALA A 77 6.56 -4.89 21.67
N MET A 78 5.75 -5.29 20.72
CA MET A 78 5.25 -6.65 20.60
C MET A 78 6.00 -7.31 19.45
N GLY A 79 6.62 -8.45 19.72
CA GLY A 79 7.25 -9.39 18.79
C GLY A 79 7.88 -8.87 17.48
N PRO A 80 8.44 -9.69 16.64
CA PRO A 80 9.17 -9.29 15.43
C PRO A 80 8.28 -8.63 14.34
N VAL A 81 6.96 -8.74 14.46
CA VAL A 81 6.01 -8.10 13.53
C VAL A 81 5.72 -6.64 13.89
N ALA A 82 5.86 -6.29 15.18
CA ALA A 82 5.84 -4.90 15.62
C ALA A 82 7.29 -4.43 15.71
N SER A 83 7.67 -3.43 14.94
CA SER A 83 8.96 -2.77 15.13
C SER A 83 9.11 -2.39 16.60
N ALA A 84 10.35 -2.20 17.10
CA ALA A 84 10.60 -1.73 18.47
C ALA A 84 9.84 -0.43 18.84
N GLU A 85 9.19 0.19 17.87
CA GLU A 85 8.41 1.43 17.95
C GLU A 85 6.89 1.21 18.12
N GLY A 86 6.39 -0.04 18.05
CA GLY A 86 4.98 -0.36 18.15
C GLY A 86 4.28 -0.48 16.78
N ALA A 87 2.99 -0.79 16.82
CA ALA A 87 2.13 -0.88 15.63
C ALA A 87 0.71 -0.41 15.97
N TRP A 88 -0.06 -0.02 14.96
CA TRP A 88 -1.46 0.37 15.11
C TRP A 88 -2.30 -0.20 13.96
N ILE A 89 -3.61 -0.34 14.23
CA ILE A 89 -4.59 -0.81 13.27
C ILE A 89 -5.90 -0.05 13.44
N LEU A 90 -6.55 0.27 12.35
CA LEU A 90 -7.84 0.95 12.29
C LEU A 90 -8.89 -0.01 11.74
N ALA A 91 -9.85 -0.38 12.57
CA ALA A 91 -10.94 -1.30 12.24
C ALA A 91 -12.26 -0.55 12.09
N GLY A 92 -13.07 -0.90 11.09
CA GLY A 92 -14.42 -0.37 10.96
C GLY A 92 -15.32 -0.87 12.10
N ALA A 93 -16.07 0.05 12.74
CA ALA A 93 -16.94 -0.22 13.87
C ALA A 93 -18.40 -0.42 13.48
N ASP A 94 -18.70 -0.48 12.20
CA ASP A 94 -20.01 -0.65 11.60
C ASP A 94 -19.99 -1.80 10.60
N ASP A 95 -21.08 -2.53 10.47
CA ASP A 95 -21.18 -3.66 9.54
C ASP A 95 -21.10 -3.24 8.06
N LYS A 96 -21.44 -1.98 7.75
CA LYS A 96 -21.29 -1.39 6.42
C LYS A 96 -19.88 -0.87 6.13
N ALA A 97 -19.08 -0.67 7.18
CA ALA A 97 -17.70 -0.23 7.03
C ALA A 97 -16.78 -1.37 6.56
N ALA A 98 -15.76 -1.02 5.80
CA ALA A 98 -14.65 -1.93 5.52
C ALA A 98 -14.05 -2.47 6.83
N PRO A 99 -13.81 -3.78 6.97
CA PRO A 99 -13.24 -4.33 8.20
C PRO A 99 -11.89 -3.73 8.58
N LEU A 100 -11.03 -3.50 7.59
CA LEU A 100 -9.72 -2.90 7.73
C LEU A 100 -9.70 -1.54 7.02
N LEU A 101 -9.58 -0.46 7.79
CA LEU A 101 -9.51 0.89 7.28
C LEU A 101 -8.08 1.43 7.21
N GLY A 102 -7.15 0.83 7.94
CA GLY A 102 -5.75 1.21 7.88
C GLY A 102 -4.89 0.48 8.90
N TYR A 103 -3.57 0.49 8.68
CA TYR A 103 -2.57 -0.02 9.59
C TYR A 103 -1.21 0.64 9.36
N GLY A 104 -0.37 0.62 10.38
CA GLY A 104 0.97 1.18 10.25
C GLY A 104 1.87 0.81 11.42
N THR A 105 3.12 1.28 11.34
CA THR A 105 4.13 1.15 12.38
C THR A 105 4.17 2.39 13.27
N GLY A 106 4.76 2.27 14.45
CA GLY A 106 4.87 3.34 15.42
C GLY A 106 3.81 3.25 16.52
N LYS A 107 4.10 3.93 17.63
CA LYS A 107 3.20 3.95 18.78
C LYS A 107 1.95 4.78 18.47
N ALA A 108 0.79 4.20 18.69
CA ALA A 108 -0.48 4.93 18.60
C ALA A 108 -0.62 5.90 19.79
N ASP A 109 -0.48 7.19 19.52
CA ASP A 109 -0.62 8.28 20.49
C ASP A 109 -1.66 9.29 19.96
N PRO A 110 -2.90 9.29 20.47
CA PRO A 110 -3.97 10.15 19.94
C PRO A 110 -3.64 11.64 19.96
N GLU A 111 -2.75 12.09 20.87
CA GLU A 111 -2.35 13.49 20.96
C GLU A 111 -1.39 13.90 19.85
N LYS A 112 -0.67 12.93 19.27
CA LYS A 112 0.25 13.11 18.14
C LYS A 112 -0.37 12.83 16.78
N MET A 113 -1.68 12.60 16.74
CA MET A 113 -2.37 12.32 15.48
C MET A 113 -2.35 13.56 14.58
N PRO A 114 -1.82 13.43 13.35
CA PRO A 114 -1.77 14.52 12.38
C PRO A 114 -3.16 15.11 12.10
N PRO A 115 -3.29 16.42 11.88
CA PRO A 115 -4.56 17.03 11.48
C PRO A 115 -5.13 16.41 10.21
N GLN A 116 -4.29 16.08 9.23
CA GLN A 116 -4.66 15.41 8.00
C GLN A 116 -5.30 14.05 8.26
N MET A 117 -4.70 13.25 9.14
CA MET A 117 -5.27 11.97 9.54
C MET A 117 -6.57 12.15 10.33
N LYS A 118 -6.67 13.17 11.20
CA LYS A 118 -7.93 13.45 11.91
C LYS A 118 -9.05 13.72 10.93
N TRP A 119 -8.81 14.61 9.96
CA TRP A 119 -9.74 14.87 8.88
C TRP A 119 -10.09 13.59 8.11
N TRP A 120 -9.13 12.76 7.75
CA TRP A 120 -9.36 11.49 7.04
C TRP A 120 -10.27 10.54 7.83
N LEU A 121 -10.11 10.49 9.14
CA LEU A 121 -10.97 9.68 10.02
C LEU A 121 -12.36 10.29 10.19
N GLU A 122 -12.49 11.61 10.17
CA GLU A 122 -13.78 12.32 10.18
C GLU A 122 -14.55 12.08 8.89
N GLU A 123 -13.87 12.05 7.74
CA GLU A 123 -14.45 11.65 6.46
C GLU A 123 -14.95 10.20 6.50
N TYR A 124 -14.18 9.28 7.06
CA TYR A 124 -14.65 7.91 7.28
C TYR A 124 -15.94 7.88 8.12
N ALA A 125 -15.97 8.63 9.20
CA ALA A 125 -17.14 8.67 10.07
C ALA A 125 -18.36 9.27 9.35
N ALA A 126 -18.16 10.30 8.52
CA ALA A 126 -19.22 10.90 7.73
C ALA A 126 -19.79 9.94 6.67
N GLN A 127 -18.92 9.20 5.98
CA GLN A 127 -19.33 8.18 5.02
C GLN A 127 -20.18 7.09 5.66
N ILE A 128 -19.75 6.57 6.82
CA ILE A 128 -20.45 5.52 7.56
C ILE A 128 -21.80 6.03 8.09
N ALA A 129 -21.85 7.27 8.61
CA ALA A 129 -23.08 7.90 9.05
C ALA A 129 -24.10 8.00 7.92
N ALA A 130 -23.67 8.47 6.77
CA ALA A 130 -24.53 8.60 5.59
C ALA A 130 -25.03 7.27 5.07
N ALA A 131 -24.18 6.25 5.06
CA ALA A 131 -24.61 4.89 4.70
C ALA A 131 -25.68 4.36 5.67
N ASN A 132 -25.69 4.82 6.93
CA ASN A 132 -26.65 4.42 7.95
C ASN A 132 -27.97 5.20 7.89
N GLU A 133 -27.98 6.42 7.38
CA GLU A 133 -29.18 7.24 7.20
C GLU A 133 -30.06 6.79 6.03
N GLN A 134 -29.49 6.11 5.05
CA GLN A 134 -30.19 5.69 3.84
C GLN A 134 -30.95 4.37 4.04
N THR A 135 -32.16 4.45 4.58
CA THR A 135 -32.95 3.26 4.92
C THR A 135 -33.95 2.80 3.85
N THR A 136 -34.10 3.44 2.71
CA THR A 136 -35.28 3.22 1.85
C THR A 136 -35.07 3.12 0.33
N THR A 137 -33.89 3.28 -0.20
CA THR A 137 -33.68 3.08 -1.64
C THR A 137 -32.81 1.85 -1.87
N PRO A 138 -33.32 0.83 -2.59
CA PRO A 138 -32.52 -0.36 -2.87
C PRO A 138 -31.21 0.04 -3.58
N ALA A 139 -30.09 -0.42 -3.08
CA ALA A 139 -28.77 -0.03 -3.56
C ALA A 139 -28.51 -0.41 -5.02
N TYR A 140 -29.24 -1.41 -5.55
CA TYR A 140 -29.11 -1.76 -6.96
C TYR A 140 -29.48 -0.61 -7.94
N VAL A 141 -30.32 0.34 -7.51
CA VAL A 141 -30.63 1.56 -8.30
C VAL A 141 -29.35 2.38 -8.47
N LYS A 142 -28.37 2.17 -7.63
CA LYS A 142 -27.08 2.84 -7.63
C LYS A 142 -25.91 1.90 -7.96
N MET A 143 -26.18 0.77 -8.59
CA MET A 143 -25.16 -0.02 -9.30
C MET A 143 -24.62 0.80 -10.48
N GLN A 144 -24.25 2.00 -10.19
CA GLN A 144 -23.67 2.93 -11.12
C GLN A 144 -22.16 2.84 -11.05
N GLY A 145 -21.64 1.67 -11.22
CA GLY A 145 -20.41 1.57 -11.94
C GLY A 145 -20.72 1.96 -13.38
N GLU A 146 -20.92 3.24 -13.64
CA GLU A 146 -20.88 3.69 -14.99
C GLU A 146 -19.51 3.33 -15.52
N GLU A 147 -19.48 2.31 -16.38
CA GLU A 147 -18.30 2.06 -17.18
C GLU A 147 -17.89 3.38 -17.82
N SER A 148 -16.84 3.99 -17.32
CA SER A 148 -16.10 4.92 -18.12
C SER A 148 -15.70 4.14 -19.37
N THR A 149 -15.81 4.75 -20.53
CA THR A 149 -15.49 4.11 -21.80
C THR A 149 -14.01 3.76 -21.96
N ALA A 150 -13.16 4.12 -21.00
CA ALA A 150 -11.81 3.60 -20.86
C ALA A 150 -11.79 2.22 -20.20
N ALA A 151 -12.75 1.88 -19.35
CA ALA A 151 -12.82 0.58 -18.65
C ALA A 151 -13.31 -0.57 -19.55
N LYS A 152 -13.95 -0.30 -20.67
CA LYS A 152 -14.36 -1.35 -21.64
C LYS A 152 -13.21 -2.09 -22.33
N ALA A 153 -11.99 -1.68 -22.11
CA ALA A 153 -10.80 -2.44 -22.52
C ALA A 153 -10.31 -3.40 -21.42
N GLY A 154 -11.21 -4.05 -20.69
CA GLY A 154 -10.86 -5.17 -19.81
C GLY A 154 -9.84 -4.82 -18.73
N SER A 155 -9.97 -3.66 -18.11
CA SER A 155 -9.17 -3.30 -16.96
C SER A 155 -9.75 -4.00 -15.73
N LYS A 156 -9.38 -5.27 -15.54
CA LYS A 156 -9.15 -5.75 -14.18
C LYS A 156 -8.15 -4.79 -13.54
N ILE A 157 -8.35 -4.37 -12.30
CA ILE A 157 -7.24 -3.90 -11.48
C ILE A 157 -6.16 -4.97 -11.67
N THR A 158 -5.16 -4.67 -12.48
CA THR A 158 -4.03 -5.57 -12.62
C THR A 158 -3.33 -5.43 -11.29
N THR A 159 -3.54 -6.40 -10.40
CA THR A 159 -2.79 -6.55 -9.18
C THR A 159 -1.31 -6.67 -9.55
N LYS A 160 -0.70 -5.54 -9.80
CA LYS A 160 0.74 -5.41 -9.69
C LYS A 160 1.00 -5.49 -8.21
N GLY A 161 2.04 -6.21 -7.82
CA GLY A 161 2.41 -6.34 -6.42
C GLY A 161 2.49 -5.01 -5.69
N SER A 162 2.73 -5.02 -4.40
CA SER A 162 2.89 -3.83 -3.57
C SER A 162 3.91 -2.84 -4.17
N VAL A 163 3.69 -1.56 -3.95
CA VAL A 163 4.61 -0.47 -4.35
C VAL A 163 4.96 0.35 -3.12
N GLY A 164 6.22 0.58 -2.87
CA GLY A 164 6.72 1.46 -1.81
C GLY A 164 6.50 0.94 -0.38
N PRO A 165 6.52 1.81 0.63
CA PRO A 165 6.60 3.29 0.55
C PRO A 165 7.80 3.81 -0.23
N LEU A 166 7.58 4.83 -1.07
CA LEU A 166 8.63 5.39 -1.93
C LEU A 166 9.43 6.49 -1.23
N LEU A 167 8.81 7.22 -0.31
CA LEU A 167 9.48 8.24 0.47
C LEU A 167 10.27 7.62 1.62
N THR A 168 11.48 8.14 1.84
CA THR A 168 12.26 7.91 3.06
C THR A 168 12.08 9.05 4.06
N THR A 169 11.64 10.21 3.58
CA THR A 169 11.44 11.41 4.42
C THR A 169 10.23 11.27 5.32
N THR A 170 10.35 11.76 6.55
CA THR A 170 9.27 11.90 7.52
C THR A 170 9.24 13.33 8.02
N TRP A 171 9.05 14.29 7.11
CA TRP A 171 9.17 15.70 7.41
C TRP A 171 7.94 16.27 8.14
N ASP A 172 8.10 17.46 8.71
CA ASP A 172 7.11 18.19 9.52
C ASP A 172 7.00 19.64 9.03
N GLN A 173 6.14 20.41 9.67
CA GLN A 173 5.87 21.80 9.34
C GLN A 173 6.53 22.80 10.32
N LEU A 174 7.12 22.33 11.41
CA LEU A 174 7.72 23.15 12.47
C LEU A 174 9.26 23.12 12.40
N ASP A 175 9.96 23.50 13.47
CA ASP A 175 11.44 23.51 13.52
C ASP A 175 12.04 22.13 13.19
N PRO A 176 13.01 22.01 12.29
CA PRO A 176 13.75 23.08 11.59
C PRO A 176 13.16 23.49 10.22
N TYR A 177 12.09 22.90 9.79
CA TYR A 177 11.52 23.08 8.44
C TYR A 177 11.04 24.53 8.17
N ASN A 178 10.59 25.22 9.20
CA ASN A 178 10.02 26.56 9.12
C ASN A 178 10.97 27.71 9.45
N LEU A 179 12.29 27.48 9.47
CA LEU A 179 13.28 28.49 9.87
C LEU A 179 13.21 29.81 9.07
N TYR A 180 12.67 29.77 7.87
CA TYR A 180 12.62 30.95 6.97
C TYR A 180 11.20 31.40 6.67
N THR A 181 10.17 30.82 7.28
CA THR A 181 8.80 31.30 7.13
C THR A 181 8.58 32.61 7.91
N PRO A 182 7.53 33.39 7.61
CA PRO A 182 7.25 34.62 8.30
C PRO A 182 7.14 34.45 9.83
N LEU A 183 7.62 35.44 10.56
CA LEU A 183 7.62 35.46 12.03
C LEU A 183 6.26 35.88 12.60
N TYR A 184 5.86 35.18 13.65
CA TYR A 184 4.78 35.57 14.55
C TYR A 184 5.34 35.68 15.98
N GLY A 185 5.56 36.90 16.45
CA GLY A 185 6.30 37.14 17.66
C GLY A 185 7.75 36.70 17.52
N GLU A 186 8.19 35.75 18.39
CA GLU A 186 9.53 35.16 18.32
C GLU A 186 9.56 33.81 17.59
N SER A 187 8.41 33.30 17.16
CA SER A 187 8.29 32.00 16.48
C SER A 187 8.01 32.15 14.99
N HIS A 188 8.42 31.17 14.21
CA HIS A 188 8.06 31.07 12.79
C HIS A 188 6.66 30.44 12.62
N THR A 189 5.92 30.88 11.59
CA THR A 189 4.68 30.22 11.18
C THR A 189 4.99 28.81 10.65
N PRO A 190 4.08 27.82 10.75
CA PRO A 190 4.23 26.53 10.08
C PRO A 190 4.47 26.68 8.58
N THR A 191 5.22 25.75 7.99
CA THR A 191 5.49 25.71 6.53
C THR A 191 4.20 25.61 5.71
N GLY A 192 3.18 24.96 6.24
CA GLY A 192 1.94 24.58 5.57
C GLY A 192 2.02 23.19 4.93
N CYS A 193 0.91 22.46 5.00
CA CYS A 193 0.83 21.08 4.53
C CYS A 193 1.13 20.94 3.02
N VAL A 194 0.68 21.92 2.21
CA VAL A 194 0.95 21.93 0.76
C VAL A 194 2.44 22.04 0.47
N ALA A 195 3.16 22.97 1.13
CA ALA A 195 4.60 23.11 0.95
C ALA A 195 5.36 21.87 1.45
N THR A 196 4.94 21.27 2.55
CA THR A 196 5.56 20.07 3.13
C THR A 196 5.38 18.85 2.20
N ALA A 197 4.16 18.61 1.73
CA ALA A 197 3.89 17.51 0.80
C ALA A 197 4.66 17.69 -0.52
N MET A 198 4.62 18.91 -1.09
CA MET A 198 5.36 19.26 -2.29
C MET A 198 6.87 19.04 -2.12
N ALA A 199 7.45 19.51 -1.01
CA ALA A 199 8.88 19.40 -0.73
C ALA A 199 9.32 17.92 -0.57
N GLN A 200 8.52 17.07 0.06
CA GLN A 200 8.82 15.64 0.17
C GLN A 200 8.83 14.95 -1.19
N VAL A 201 7.84 15.25 -2.07
CA VAL A 201 7.85 14.73 -3.44
C VAL A 201 9.06 15.25 -4.22
N MET A 202 9.43 16.52 -4.07
CA MET A 202 10.60 17.09 -4.71
C MET A 202 11.91 16.45 -4.22
N ASN A 203 11.99 16.12 -2.92
CA ASN A 203 13.14 15.42 -2.34
C ASN A 203 13.30 14.00 -2.91
N TYR A 204 12.20 13.27 -3.09
CA TYR A 204 12.24 11.95 -3.73
C TYR A 204 12.92 11.98 -5.12
N PHE A 205 12.66 13.04 -5.90
CA PHE A 205 13.29 13.20 -7.21
C PHE A 205 14.65 13.89 -7.14
N GLU A 206 15.06 14.47 -6.00
CA GLU A 206 16.23 15.35 -5.87
C GLU A 206 16.28 16.35 -7.04
N TYR A 207 15.17 17.04 -7.27
CA TYR A 207 14.98 17.91 -8.42
C TYR A 207 14.05 19.10 -8.09
N PRO A 208 14.32 20.29 -8.68
CA PRO A 208 15.43 20.67 -9.54
C PRO A 208 16.72 20.98 -8.76
N ALA A 209 17.85 21.12 -9.43
CA ALA A 209 19.05 21.64 -8.79
C ALA A 209 18.88 23.11 -8.36
N LYS A 210 18.05 23.87 -9.09
CA LYS A 210 17.79 25.29 -8.83
C LYS A 210 16.35 25.64 -9.24
N GLY A 211 15.66 26.41 -8.40
CA GLY A 211 14.36 26.97 -8.74
C GLY A 211 14.43 28.13 -9.73
N LYS A 212 13.29 28.69 -10.13
CA LYS A 212 13.15 29.76 -11.10
C LYS A 212 12.20 30.85 -10.64
N GLY A 213 12.52 32.10 -11.01
CA GLY A 213 11.62 33.23 -10.86
C GLY A 213 11.49 33.71 -9.42
N THR A 214 10.33 34.22 -9.10
CA THR A 214 10.04 34.87 -7.82
C THR A 214 8.70 34.41 -7.29
N GLY A 215 8.64 34.06 -6.02
CA GLY A 215 7.41 33.80 -5.30
C GLY A 215 7.01 34.99 -4.42
N SER A 216 5.73 35.10 -4.12
CA SER A 216 5.22 36.12 -3.18
C SER A 216 4.09 35.59 -2.33
N VAL A 217 4.00 36.10 -1.12
CA VAL A 217 2.95 35.78 -0.14
C VAL A 217 2.44 37.06 0.49
N THR A 218 1.18 37.05 0.90
CA THR A 218 0.63 38.18 1.68
C THR A 218 0.58 37.74 3.15
N TYR A 219 1.29 38.50 4.00
CA TYR A 219 1.31 38.25 5.45
C TYR A 219 1.16 39.54 6.22
N ASN A 220 0.19 39.57 7.17
CA ASN A 220 -0.15 40.75 7.95
C ASN A 220 -0.47 42.01 7.10
N GLY A 221 -1.03 41.80 5.88
CA GLY A 221 -1.36 42.88 4.94
C GLY A 221 -0.18 43.40 4.10
N GLU A 222 0.99 42.82 4.25
CA GLU A 222 2.17 43.14 3.46
C GLU A 222 2.46 42.03 2.45
N THR A 223 2.88 42.40 1.24
CA THR A 223 3.35 41.41 0.24
C THR A 223 4.84 41.20 0.44
N LEU A 224 5.20 40.01 0.84
CA LEU A 224 6.57 39.55 0.97
C LEU A 224 6.95 38.82 -0.32
N THR A 225 8.11 39.16 -0.87
CA THR A 225 8.60 38.60 -2.13
C THR A 225 9.95 37.92 -1.92
N ARG A 226 10.16 36.74 -2.51
CA ARG A 226 11.39 35.98 -2.41
C ARG A 226 11.83 35.49 -3.80
N SER A 227 13.12 35.60 -4.09
CA SER A 227 13.69 34.91 -5.26
C SER A 227 13.63 33.39 -5.03
N LEU A 228 13.13 32.67 -6.02
CA LEU A 228 13.17 31.22 -6.07
C LEU A 228 14.40 30.69 -6.82
N GLU A 229 15.26 31.61 -7.35
CA GLU A 229 16.50 31.24 -8.02
C GLU A 229 17.59 30.85 -7.03
N VAL A 230 17.28 29.89 -6.16
CA VAL A 230 18.18 29.32 -5.17
C VAL A 230 18.57 27.89 -5.52
N GLU A 231 19.76 27.48 -5.15
CA GLU A 231 20.23 26.11 -5.34
C GLU A 231 19.79 25.25 -4.16
N PHE A 232 19.29 24.05 -4.45
CA PHE A 232 18.89 23.07 -3.45
C PHE A 232 19.99 22.05 -3.23
N ASP A 233 20.50 21.98 -2.00
CA ASP A 233 21.54 21.01 -1.60
C ASP A 233 20.87 19.73 -1.10
N TRP A 234 20.42 18.90 -2.04
CA TRP A 234 19.71 17.65 -1.75
C TRP A 234 20.51 16.72 -0.84
N ALA A 235 21.82 16.68 -0.99
CA ALA A 235 22.69 15.81 -0.20
C ALA A 235 22.74 16.19 1.28
N LYS A 236 22.35 17.41 1.65
CA LYS A 236 22.27 17.85 3.04
C LYS A 236 20.88 17.69 3.65
N MET A 237 19.86 17.38 2.84
CA MET A 237 18.51 17.17 3.35
C MET A 237 18.42 15.77 3.94
N LYS A 238 18.11 15.67 5.23
CA LYS A 238 17.98 14.40 5.94
C LYS A 238 16.55 13.88 5.87
N ASP A 239 16.41 12.57 5.92
CA ASP A 239 15.09 11.94 5.95
C ASP A 239 14.27 12.36 7.18
N ASN A 240 14.94 12.60 8.31
CA ASN A 240 14.29 12.98 9.56
C ASN A 240 15.17 13.90 10.40
N TYR A 241 14.56 14.89 11.06
CA TYR A 241 15.25 15.86 11.93
C TYR A 241 14.87 15.72 13.40
N MET A 242 13.84 14.96 13.72
CA MET A 242 13.39 14.76 15.09
C MET A 242 14.28 13.80 15.88
N TYR A 243 14.74 12.73 15.22
CA TYR A 243 15.42 11.62 15.88
C TYR A 243 16.93 11.59 15.65
N SER A 244 17.46 12.51 14.86
CA SER A 244 18.89 12.56 14.57
C SER A 244 19.45 13.96 14.78
N ALA A 245 20.66 14.04 15.36
CA ALA A 245 21.36 15.29 15.42
C ALA A 245 21.58 15.85 14.01
N SER A 246 21.36 17.14 13.82
CA SER A 246 21.48 17.82 12.53
C SER A 246 22.36 19.04 12.67
N THR A 247 23.20 19.27 11.66
CA THR A 247 24.01 20.50 11.57
C THR A 247 23.12 21.68 11.17
N THR A 248 23.66 22.88 11.32
CA THR A 248 22.96 24.10 10.87
C THR A 248 22.70 24.05 9.38
N GLU A 249 23.69 23.65 8.59
CA GLU A 249 23.61 23.56 7.13
C GLU A 249 22.55 22.54 6.65
N GLU A 250 22.40 21.41 7.38
CA GLU A 250 21.36 20.43 7.08
C GLU A 250 19.96 20.99 7.33
N LYS A 251 19.79 21.72 8.44
CA LYS A 251 18.53 22.39 8.79
C LYS A 251 18.19 23.52 7.79
N GLU A 252 19.18 24.33 7.46
CA GLU A 252 19.04 25.42 6.48
C GLU A 252 18.66 24.88 5.09
N ALA A 253 19.23 23.74 4.67
CA ALA A 253 18.95 23.14 3.38
C ALA A 253 17.47 22.74 3.25
N VAL A 254 16.89 22.05 4.25
CA VAL A 254 15.48 21.68 4.19
C VAL A 254 14.56 22.90 4.36
N ALA A 255 14.91 23.85 5.21
CA ALA A 255 14.13 25.07 5.40
C ALA A 255 14.10 25.94 4.14
N GLU A 256 15.21 26.00 3.39
CA GLU A 256 15.27 26.70 2.11
C GLU A 256 14.33 26.10 1.08
N LEU A 257 14.28 24.76 0.97
CA LEU A 257 13.30 24.09 0.11
C LEU A 257 11.88 24.39 0.54
N MET A 258 11.58 24.26 1.84
CA MET A 258 10.24 24.46 2.39
C MET A 258 9.73 25.89 2.15
N VAL A 259 10.54 26.91 2.44
CA VAL A 259 10.13 28.28 2.23
C VAL A 259 10.02 28.62 0.74
N SER A 260 10.88 28.04 -0.11
CA SER A 260 10.78 28.19 -1.56
C SER A 260 9.47 27.62 -2.10
N CYS A 261 9.07 26.42 -1.65
CA CYS A 261 7.77 25.85 -1.96
C CYS A 261 6.64 26.79 -1.49
N GLY A 262 6.68 27.26 -0.23
CA GLY A 262 5.65 28.11 0.34
C GLY A 262 5.46 29.43 -0.44
N TYR A 263 6.54 30.09 -0.82
CA TYR A 263 6.46 31.31 -1.62
C TYR A 263 6.00 31.04 -3.07
N ALA A 264 6.40 29.92 -3.65
CA ALA A 264 5.99 29.54 -4.99
C ALA A 264 4.47 29.25 -5.09
N VAL A 265 3.87 28.69 -4.03
CA VAL A 265 2.42 28.38 -3.97
C VAL A 265 1.59 29.51 -3.39
N ASN A 266 2.13 30.73 -3.22
CA ASN A 266 1.44 31.84 -2.60
C ASN A 266 0.82 31.50 -1.24
N MET A 267 1.60 30.83 -0.38
CA MET A 267 1.17 30.31 0.91
C MET A 267 0.52 31.39 1.77
N GLN A 268 -0.65 31.11 2.27
CA GLN A 268 -1.34 31.94 3.28
C GLN A 268 -0.81 31.51 4.66
N TYR A 269 0.31 32.12 5.06
CA TYR A 269 0.95 31.84 6.33
C TYR A 269 0.10 32.35 7.50
N SER A 270 -0.05 31.49 8.52
CA SER A 270 -0.77 31.81 9.77
C SER A 270 -0.17 31.01 10.93
N PRO A 271 -0.15 31.58 12.17
CA PRO A 271 0.33 30.88 13.36
C PRO A 271 -0.42 29.58 13.69
N GLY A 272 -1.72 29.53 13.37
CA GLY A 272 -2.57 28.35 13.64
C GLY A 272 -2.54 27.30 12.56
N GLY A 273 -1.91 27.58 11.40
CA GLY A 273 -1.83 26.69 10.26
C GLY A 273 -1.72 27.49 8.97
N SER A 274 -0.87 27.06 8.06
CA SER A 274 -0.61 27.71 6.77
C SER A 274 -1.18 26.85 5.64
N GLY A 275 -1.82 27.47 4.64
CA GLY A 275 -2.50 26.77 3.55
C GLY A 275 -2.27 27.43 2.19
N ALA A 276 -2.41 26.65 1.12
CA ALA A 276 -2.37 27.09 -0.27
C ALA A 276 -3.30 26.21 -1.12
N MET A 277 -3.56 26.66 -2.35
CA MET A 277 -4.42 25.91 -3.27
C MET A 277 -3.62 24.85 -4.03
N ASP A 278 -4.23 23.68 -4.28
CA ASP A 278 -3.61 22.57 -5.05
C ASP A 278 -3.20 23.00 -6.46
N GLN A 279 -3.98 23.87 -7.08
CA GLN A 279 -3.68 24.41 -8.40
C GLN A 279 -2.43 25.30 -8.39
N ASP A 280 -2.21 26.07 -7.32
CA ASP A 280 -1.00 26.89 -7.18
C ASP A 280 0.23 25.99 -7.00
N MET A 281 0.08 24.86 -6.28
CA MET A 281 1.13 23.86 -6.14
C MET A 281 1.51 23.23 -7.48
N LEU A 282 0.54 22.78 -8.27
CA LEU A 282 0.78 22.23 -9.60
C LEU A 282 1.48 23.25 -10.52
N LYS A 283 1.00 24.50 -10.53
CA LYS A 283 1.65 25.57 -11.32
C LYS A 283 3.06 25.83 -10.85
N ALA A 284 3.30 25.87 -9.55
CA ALA A 284 4.64 26.09 -8.98
C ALA A 284 5.61 24.97 -9.38
N LEU A 285 5.20 23.71 -9.37
CA LEU A 285 6.01 22.59 -9.84
C LEU A 285 6.48 22.79 -11.29
N ILE A 286 5.56 23.19 -12.17
CA ILE A 286 5.86 23.36 -13.60
C ILE A 286 6.66 24.65 -13.85
N ASP A 287 6.17 25.79 -13.38
CA ASP A 287 6.68 27.11 -13.71
C ASP A 287 7.95 27.45 -12.94
N ASN A 288 7.98 27.17 -11.63
CA ASN A 288 9.08 27.55 -10.75
C ASN A 288 10.10 26.43 -10.55
N PHE A 289 9.69 25.17 -10.58
CA PHE A 289 10.59 24.04 -10.31
C PHE A 289 10.84 23.15 -11.53
N SER A 290 10.30 23.52 -12.69
CA SER A 290 10.60 22.87 -13.99
C SER A 290 10.26 21.38 -14.04
N TYR A 291 9.25 20.93 -13.30
CA TYR A 291 8.72 19.59 -13.43
C TYR A 291 7.98 19.39 -14.75
N ASP A 292 7.68 18.14 -15.08
CA ASP A 292 7.05 17.77 -16.34
C ASP A 292 5.67 18.40 -16.52
N GLN A 293 5.38 18.85 -17.73
CA GLN A 293 4.07 19.44 -18.06
C GLN A 293 2.93 18.40 -18.04
N GLY A 294 3.26 17.11 -18.04
CA GLY A 294 2.30 16.01 -17.91
C GLY A 294 1.71 15.87 -16.51
N ALA A 295 2.27 16.58 -15.50
CA ALA A 295 1.67 16.65 -14.19
C ALA A 295 0.28 17.31 -14.26
N TRP A 296 -0.72 16.73 -13.57
CA TRP A 296 -2.09 17.20 -13.63
C TRP A 296 -2.82 16.96 -12.33
N LEU A 297 -3.73 17.87 -11.99
CA LEU A 297 -4.63 17.77 -10.84
C LEU A 297 -5.89 17.00 -11.26
N TYR A 298 -6.16 15.91 -10.59
CA TYR A 298 -7.35 15.08 -10.76
C TYR A 298 -8.21 15.17 -9.51
N GLU A 299 -9.52 15.31 -9.71
CA GLU A 299 -10.50 15.33 -8.62
C GLU A 299 -11.19 13.97 -8.55
N ARG A 300 -11.25 13.39 -7.34
CA ARG A 300 -11.79 12.05 -7.08
C ARG A 300 -13.23 11.89 -7.56
N ASP A 301 -14.03 12.95 -7.42
CA ASP A 301 -15.47 12.96 -7.75
C ASP A 301 -15.79 12.69 -9.23
N ASN A 302 -14.80 12.83 -10.09
CA ASN A 302 -14.95 12.63 -11.54
C ASN A 302 -14.71 11.18 -11.98
N TYR A 303 -14.38 10.27 -11.03
CA TYR A 303 -13.96 8.90 -11.33
C TYR A 303 -14.68 7.91 -10.40
N SER A 304 -14.93 6.70 -10.88
CA SER A 304 -15.32 5.60 -10.00
C SER A 304 -14.18 5.27 -9.04
N LEU A 305 -14.48 4.54 -7.95
CA LEU A 305 -13.43 4.12 -7.01
C LEU A 305 -12.35 3.30 -7.72
N GLU A 306 -12.77 2.32 -8.52
CA GLU A 306 -11.86 1.44 -9.28
C GLU A 306 -10.95 2.22 -10.23
N GLU A 307 -11.52 3.19 -10.97
CA GLU A 307 -10.73 4.06 -11.84
C GLU A 307 -9.73 4.88 -11.05
N TRP A 308 -10.18 5.44 -9.93
CA TRP A 308 -9.32 6.25 -9.07
C TRP A 308 -8.16 5.44 -8.49
N GLU A 309 -8.46 4.29 -7.88
CA GLU A 309 -7.43 3.39 -7.34
C GLU A 309 -6.45 2.94 -8.43
N GLN A 310 -6.94 2.58 -9.63
CA GLN A 310 -6.08 2.21 -10.75
C GLN A 310 -5.17 3.36 -11.18
N MET A 311 -5.69 4.59 -11.23
CA MET A 311 -4.89 5.79 -11.54
C MET A 311 -3.78 6.00 -10.51
N LEU A 312 -4.09 5.84 -9.21
CA LEU A 312 -3.10 5.93 -8.14
C LEU A 312 -2.02 4.84 -8.27
N ILE A 313 -2.42 3.59 -8.49
CA ILE A 313 -1.50 2.45 -8.66
C ILE A 313 -0.59 2.67 -9.89
N ASP A 314 -1.17 3.11 -10.99
CA ASP A 314 -0.41 3.37 -12.23
C ASP A 314 0.59 4.50 -12.03
N ASN A 315 0.22 5.56 -11.31
CA ASN A 315 1.14 6.64 -10.98
C ASN A 315 2.28 6.16 -10.08
N LEU A 316 1.96 5.47 -8.98
CA LEU A 316 2.96 4.92 -8.06
C LEU A 316 3.93 3.97 -8.75
N THR A 317 3.43 3.16 -9.68
CA THR A 317 4.24 2.16 -10.39
C THR A 317 5.15 2.76 -11.47
N ASN A 318 4.65 3.75 -12.21
CA ASN A 318 5.30 4.20 -13.45
C ASN A 318 5.96 5.58 -13.31
N VAL A 319 5.55 6.37 -12.31
CA VAL A 319 6.00 7.76 -12.12
C VAL A 319 6.69 7.93 -10.77
N GLY A 320 5.98 7.68 -9.66
CA GLY A 320 6.51 7.87 -8.31
C GLY A 320 5.44 8.33 -7.32
N PRO A 321 5.86 8.89 -6.16
CA PRO A 321 4.94 9.43 -5.18
C PRO A 321 4.13 10.59 -5.76
N MET A 322 2.94 10.82 -5.22
CA MET A 322 2.08 11.90 -5.67
C MET A 322 1.61 12.76 -4.51
N TYR A 323 1.39 14.02 -4.79
CA TYR A 323 0.67 14.91 -3.90
C TYR A 323 -0.79 14.48 -3.83
N TYR A 324 -1.32 14.40 -2.63
CA TYR A 324 -2.72 14.07 -2.37
C TYR A 324 -3.33 15.11 -1.43
N SER A 325 -4.58 15.45 -1.65
CA SER A 325 -5.27 16.46 -0.84
C SER A 325 -6.72 16.10 -0.59
N GLY A 326 -7.30 16.79 0.37
CA GLY A 326 -8.72 16.77 0.66
C GLY A 326 -9.19 18.08 1.24
N GLN A 327 -10.48 18.39 1.08
CA GLN A 327 -11.11 19.60 1.58
C GLN A 327 -12.04 19.25 2.75
N ALA A 328 -11.99 20.04 3.80
CA ALA A 328 -12.89 20.00 4.94
C ALA A 328 -13.57 21.36 5.15
N PRO A 329 -14.69 21.46 5.89
CA PRO A 329 -15.35 22.72 6.16
C PRO A 329 -14.47 23.76 6.87
N ASP A 330 -13.47 23.33 7.62
CA ASP A 330 -12.51 24.14 8.37
C ASP A 330 -11.18 24.38 7.62
N GLY A 331 -11.01 23.82 6.42
CA GLY A 331 -9.81 23.99 5.56
C GLY A 331 -9.39 22.74 4.84
N GLY A 332 -8.53 22.92 3.84
CA GLY A 332 -7.94 21.80 3.09
C GLY A 332 -6.72 21.21 3.79
N HIS A 333 -6.47 19.93 3.53
CA HIS A 333 -5.29 19.22 3.99
C HIS A 333 -4.54 18.58 2.81
N ALA A 334 -3.20 18.66 2.86
CA ALA A 334 -2.33 18.06 1.86
C ALA A 334 -1.33 17.11 2.52
N PHE A 335 -1.00 16.03 1.81
CA PHE A 335 -0.08 14.98 2.25
C PHE A 335 0.44 14.22 1.00
N VAL A 336 1.21 13.17 1.19
CA VAL A 336 1.76 12.40 0.07
C VAL A 336 1.20 10.99 0.07
N CYS A 337 0.72 10.53 -1.09
CA CYS A 337 0.47 9.12 -1.36
C CYS A 337 1.73 8.55 -2.04
N ASP A 338 2.38 7.59 -1.39
CA ASP A 338 3.69 7.09 -1.82
C ASP A 338 3.82 5.57 -1.81
N GLY A 339 2.73 4.84 -1.61
CA GLY A 339 2.76 3.40 -1.65
C GLY A 339 1.40 2.74 -1.82
N TYR A 340 1.43 1.47 -2.16
CA TYR A 340 0.27 0.58 -2.30
C TYR A 340 0.64 -0.80 -1.78
N ASP A 341 -0.18 -1.40 -0.92
CA ASP A 341 0.12 -2.69 -0.29
C ASP A 341 -0.18 -3.92 -1.16
N GLY A 342 -0.69 -3.71 -2.38
CA GLY A 342 -1.12 -4.79 -3.28
C GLY A 342 -2.50 -5.38 -2.95
N LYS A 343 -3.20 -4.84 -1.95
CA LYS A 343 -4.47 -5.37 -1.43
C LYS A 343 -5.54 -4.31 -1.16
N GLY A 344 -5.43 -3.14 -1.78
CA GLY A 344 -6.44 -2.08 -1.72
C GLY A 344 -6.13 -0.96 -0.72
N LEU A 345 -4.99 -0.98 -0.04
CA LEU A 345 -4.61 0.08 0.89
C LEU A 345 -3.44 0.88 0.35
N PHE A 346 -3.51 2.20 0.48
CA PHE A 346 -2.51 3.14 -0.01
C PHE A 346 -1.73 3.73 1.14
N HIS A 347 -0.41 3.81 0.98
CA HIS A 347 0.46 4.41 1.99
C HIS A 347 0.42 5.92 1.89
N PHE A 348 0.15 6.58 3.04
CA PHE A 348 0.16 8.02 3.19
C PHE A 348 1.24 8.48 4.15
N ASN A 349 2.01 9.46 3.72
CA ASN A 349 2.90 10.25 4.55
C ASN A 349 2.20 11.58 4.87
N TRP A 350 1.83 11.76 6.13
CA TRP A 350 1.01 12.90 6.58
C TRP A 350 1.78 14.21 6.73
N GLY A 351 3.12 14.18 6.64
CA GLY A 351 3.95 15.37 6.84
C GLY A 351 4.03 15.84 8.31
N TRP A 352 4.09 14.90 9.27
CA TRP A 352 4.15 15.13 10.72
C TRP A 352 5.15 14.20 11.41
N ASN A 353 6.44 14.34 11.08
CA ASN A 353 7.52 13.54 11.65
C ASN A 353 7.31 12.01 11.58
N GLY A 354 6.54 11.53 10.60
CA GLY A 354 6.22 10.12 10.43
C GLY A 354 5.15 9.59 11.40
N PHE A 355 4.53 10.46 12.21
CA PHE A 355 3.45 10.02 13.09
C PHE A 355 2.26 9.54 12.28
N TYR A 356 1.88 8.28 12.52
CA TYR A 356 0.78 7.61 11.84
C TYR A 356 0.93 7.48 10.31
N ASP A 357 2.11 7.64 9.75
CA ASP A 357 2.35 7.23 8.38
C ASP A 357 2.03 5.75 8.26
N GLY A 358 1.30 5.36 7.22
CA GLY A 358 0.82 4.00 7.10
C GLY A 358 -0.14 3.80 5.95
N TYR A 359 -0.73 2.63 5.90
CA TYR A 359 -1.64 2.21 4.85
C TYR A 359 -3.09 2.47 5.25
N PHE A 360 -3.85 3.09 4.34
CA PHE A 360 -5.25 3.47 4.54
C PHE A 360 -6.09 3.12 3.32
N ALA A 361 -7.34 2.73 3.56
CA ALA A 361 -8.34 2.63 2.50
C ALA A 361 -8.66 4.03 1.94
N ILE A 362 -8.91 4.12 0.64
CA ILE A 362 -9.37 5.38 0.02
C ILE A 362 -10.78 5.73 0.50
N ASP A 363 -11.54 4.72 0.87
CA ASP A 363 -12.95 4.82 1.24
C ASP A 363 -13.25 4.00 2.49
N ALA A 364 -14.10 4.50 3.38
CA ALA A 364 -14.44 3.80 4.63
C ALA A 364 -15.46 2.69 4.43
N LEU A 365 -16.27 2.80 3.40
CA LEU A 365 -17.33 1.82 3.14
C LEU A 365 -16.77 0.63 2.37
N ASN A 366 -17.41 -0.50 2.55
CA ASN A 366 -17.31 -1.56 1.58
C ASN A 366 -17.59 -0.99 0.18
N PRO A 367 -16.86 -1.40 -0.88
CA PRO A 367 -17.10 -0.89 -2.23
C PRO A 367 -18.56 -0.91 -2.64
N GLU A 368 -19.33 -1.87 -2.16
CA GLU A 368 -20.77 -1.97 -2.40
C GLU A 368 -21.61 -0.99 -1.57
N GLY A 369 -21.14 -0.60 -0.39
CA GLY A 369 -21.77 0.44 0.41
C GLY A 369 -21.63 1.83 -0.21
N GLN A 370 -20.65 2.04 -1.04
CA GLN A 370 -20.40 3.30 -1.73
C GLN A 370 -21.46 3.63 -2.79
N GLY A 371 -22.04 2.63 -3.43
CA GLY A 371 -23.14 2.83 -4.38
C GLY A 371 -24.27 3.68 -3.82
N THR A 372 -24.39 3.77 -2.51
CA THR A 372 -25.44 4.52 -1.82
C THR A 372 -24.96 5.82 -1.17
N GLY A 373 -23.74 5.90 -0.70
CA GLY A 373 -23.28 7.03 0.12
C GLY A 373 -22.38 8.00 -0.60
N GLY A 374 -21.42 7.52 -1.36
CA GLY A 374 -20.48 8.36 -2.09
C GLY A 374 -21.11 9.10 -3.25
N TYR A 375 -22.26 8.65 -3.69
CA TYR A 375 -22.85 9.11 -4.94
C TYR A 375 -23.84 10.26 -4.80
N ASP A 376 -24.69 10.25 -3.78
CA ASP A 376 -25.76 11.25 -3.64
C ASP A 376 -25.45 12.39 -2.70
N GLY A 377 -24.36 12.38 -2.03
CA GLY A 377 -24.08 13.39 -1.03
C GLY A 377 -22.65 13.87 -0.99
N GLY A 378 -21.81 13.31 -1.86
CA GLY A 378 -20.44 13.80 -1.92
C GLY A 378 -19.68 13.59 -0.61
N TYR A 379 -19.73 12.43 -0.02
CA TYR A 379 -18.91 12.13 1.17
C TYR A 379 -17.45 11.88 0.82
N ASN A 380 -17.17 11.63 -0.49
CA ASN A 380 -15.81 11.60 -1.04
C ASN A 380 -15.49 12.85 -1.85
N THR A 381 -16.30 13.88 -1.74
CA THR A 381 -16.33 15.07 -2.58
C THR A 381 -15.21 16.03 -2.29
N SER A 382 -14.06 15.61 -1.91
CA SER A 382 -13.05 16.60 -1.56
C SER A 382 -11.64 16.07 -1.72
N GLN A 383 -11.51 14.86 -2.29
CA GLN A 383 -10.20 14.30 -2.52
C GLN A 383 -9.69 14.68 -3.91
N ALA A 384 -8.42 15.05 -3.98
CA ALA A 384 -7.73 15.31 -5.22
C ALA A 384 -6.28 14.79 -5.17
N ALA A 385 -5.68 14.58 -6.33
CA ALA A 385 -4.29 14.20 -6.42
C ALA A 385 -3.62 14.89 -7.61
N VAL A 386 -2.38 15.34 -7.41
CA VAL A 386 -1.52 15.73 -8.52
C VAL A 386 -0.67 14.53 -8.90
N MET A 387 -0.99 13.97 -10.05
CA MET A 387 -0.30 12.81 -10.64
C MET A 387 0.61 13.26 -11.78
N GLY A 388 1.55 12.40 -12.18
CA GLY A 388 2.51 12.70 -13.25
C GLY A 388 3.65 13.61 -12.81
N ILE A 389 3.88 13.80 -11.51
CA ILE A 389 5.01 14.59 -10.99
C ILE A 389 6.30 13.82 -11.27
N GLN A 390 7.11 14.33 -12.19
CA GLN A 390 8.39 13.73 -12.55
C GLN A 390 9.33 14.79 -13.15
N ARG A 391 10.58 14.41 -13.33
CA ARG A 391 11.53 15.26 -14.06
C ARG A 391 11.03 15.46 -15.50
N PRO A 392 11.33 16.62 -16.16
CA PRO A 392 10.79 16.93 -17.47
C PRO A 392 11.16 15.88 -18.50
N VAL A 393 10.16 15.48 -19.29
CA VAL A 393 10.29 14.54 -20.41
C VAL A 393 10.20 15.33 -21.71
N GLU A 394 11.17 15.12 -22.63
CA GLU A 394 11.19 15.81 -23.91
C GLU A 394 9.94 15.51 -24.74
N GLY A 395 9.25 16.55 -25.18
CA GLY A 395 8.03 16.43 -25.96
C GLY A 395 6.76 16.12 -25.15
N SER A 396 6.86 16.06 -23.84
CA SER A 396 5.69 15.95 -22.95
C SER A 396 4.73 17.11 -23.16
N LYS A 397 3.43 16.82 -23.05
CA LYS A 397 2.35 17.80 -23.05
C LYS A 397 1.50 17.57 -21.81
N ARG A 398 0.87 18.63 -21.31
CA ARG A 398 -0.17 18.46 -20.28
C ARG A 398 -1.31 17.59 -20.81
N PRO A 399 -2.09 16.93 -19.98
CA PRO A 399 -3.36 16.34 -20.36
C PRO A 399 -4.29 17.39 -20.99
N GLN A 400 -5.09 16.98 -21.97
CA GLN A 400 -6.11 17.88 -22.51
C GLN A 400 -7.18 18.18 -21.47
N VAL A 401 -7.77 19.37 -21.54
CA VAL A 401 -8.88 19.74 -20.67
C VAL A 401 -10.10 18.91 -21.02
N GLN A 402 -10.68 18.25 -20.02
CA GLN A 402 -11.99 17.64 -20.08
C GLN A 402 -13.00 18.54 -19.33
N LEU A 403 -14.19 18.67 -19.89
CA LEU A 403 -15.27 19.39 -19.21
C LEU A 403 -15.95 18.50 -18.19
N THR A 404 -16.33 19.05 -17.05
CA THR A 404 -17.19 18.40 -16.05
C THR A 404 -18.65 18.77 -16.32
N GLN A 405 -19.51 17.75 -16.45
CA GLN A 405 -20.96 17.89 -16.59
C GLN A 405 -21.61 17.98 -15.20
N PHE A 406 -22.47 18.97 -15.00
CA PHE A 406 -23.24 19.16 -13.78
C PHE A 406 -24.73 18.89 -14.00
N GLY A 407 -25.20 17.79 -13.42
CA GLY A 407 -26.59 17.33 -13.52
C GLY A 407 -26.87 16.47 -14.77
N ASP A 408 -28.07 15.93 -14.83
CA ASP A 408 -28.51 15.04 -15.90
C ASP A 408 -28.57 15.76 -17.25
N VAL A 409 -28.00 15.14 -18.29
CA VAL A 409 -28.10 15.67 -19.64
C VAL A 409 -29.51 15.50 -20.18
N THR A 410 -30.03 16.53 -20.85
CA THR A 410 -31.28 16.55 -21.58
C THR A 410 -31.08 17.12 -22.98
N ALA A 411 -32.02 16.88 -23.90
CA ALA A 411 -31.91 17.37 -25.25
C ALA A 411 -33.23 17.91 -25.79
N THR A 412 -33.12 18.87 -26.71
CA THR A 412 -34.20 19.29 -27.60
C THR A 412 -33.72 19.18 -29.04
N LEU A 413 -34.65 18.91 -29.96
CA LEU A 413 -34.40 18.80 -31.40
C LEU A 413 -35.15 19.85 -32.19
N SER A 414 -34.50 20.35 -33.23
CA SER A 414 -35.11 21.19 -34.24
C SER A 414 -34.62 20.74 -35.64
N GLY A 415 -35.39 19.91 -36.33
CA GLY A 415 -34.88 19.12 -37.46
C GLY A 415 -33.66 18.29 -36.99
N ASN A 416 -32.60 18.29 -37.78
CA ASN A 416 -31.38 17.57 -37.44
C ASN A 416 -30.48 18.29 -36.39
N SER A 417 -30.93 19.42 -35.84
CA SER A 417 -30.16 20.16 -34.81
C SER A 417 -30.53 19.68 -33.42
N ILE A 418 -29.60 19.11 -32.71
CA ILE A 418 -29.72 18.72 -31.30
C ILE A 418 -29.10 19.79 -30.39
N THR A 419 -29.84 20.23 -29.38
CA THR A 419 -29.35 21.09 -28.33
C THR A 419 -29.33 20.32 -27.00
N LEU A 420 -28.13 20.09 -26.47
CA LEU A 420 -27.92 19.44 -25.20
C LEU A 420 -27.91 20.50 -24.09
N THR A 421 -28.55 20.20 -22.97
CA THR A 421 -28.51 20.96 -21.70
C THR A 421 -28.37 20.01 -20.53
N THR A 422 -28.19 20.53 -19.31
CA THR A 422 -28.18 19.69 -18.10
C THR A 422 -29.21 20.22 -17.09
N SER A 423 -29.66 19.35 -16.18
CA SER A 423 -30.58 19.72 -15.09
C SER A 423 -29.94 20.65 -14.04
N GLY A 424 -28.62 20.69 -14.01
CA GLY A 424 -27.85 21.41 -13.03
C GLY A 424 -27.61 20.64 -11.73
N LEU A 425 -26.51 20.99 -11.05
CA LEU A 425 -26.10 20.43 -9.76
C LEU A 425 -25.27 21.47 -9.03
N ASN A 426 -25.50 21.66 -7.71
CA ASN A 426 -24.74 22.57 -6.87
C ASN A 426 -24.65 24.04 -7.37
N GLY A 427 -25.71 24.50 -8.07
CA GLY A 427 -25.75 25.85 -8.65
C GLY A 427 -25.07 26.00 -10.01
N TYR A 428 -24.48 24.94 -10.54
CA TYR A 428 -23.93 24.86 -11.89
C TYR A 428 -24.92 24.13 -12.82
N ALA A 429 -25.03 24.57 -14.05
CA ALA A 429 -25.81 23.89 -15.10
C ALA A 429 -25.02 23.91 -16.41
N GLY A 430 -24.81 22.76 -17.00
CA GLY A 430 -24.02 22.60 -18.22
C GLY A 430 -22.67 21.91 -18.01
N TRP A 431 -21.72 22.26 -18.84
CA TRP A 431 -20.37 21.69 -18.87
C TRP A 431 -19.33 22.77 -18.60
N TYR A 432 -18.48 22.56 -17.61
CA TYR A 432 -17.51 23.54 -17.13
C TYR A 432 -16.08 23.01 -17.23
N ASN A 433 -15.16 23.93 -17.53
CA ASN A 433 -13.75 23.67 -17.37
C ASN A 433 -13.37 23.81 -15.89
N MET A 434 -13.29 22.70 -15.18
CA MET A 434 -12.90 22.68 -13.77
C MET A 434 -11.38 22.59 -13.58
N SER A 435 -10.59 22.56 -14.67
CA SER A 435 -9.13 22.53 -14.59
C SER A 435 -8.53 23.92 -14.42
N TYR A 436 -7.25 23.98 -14.08
CA TYR A 436 -6.50 25.23 -13.94
C TYR A 436 -6.09 25.88 -15.28
N ALA A 437 -6.24 25.16 -16.40
CA ALA A 437 -5.78 25.61 -17.70
C ALA A 437 -6.94 26.09 -18.57
N SER A 438 -6.76 27.24 -19.24
CA SER A 438 -7.68 27.67 -20.30
C SER A 438 -7.52 26.79 -21.54
N ALA A 439 -8.64 26.47 -22.19
CA ALA A 439 -8.65 25.60 -23.37
C ALA A 439 -9.60 26.10 -24.45
N THR A 440 -9.22 25.96 -25.71
CA THR A 440 -10.13 26.07 -26.84
C THR A 440 -10.59 24.66 -27.21
N LEU A 441 -11.89 24.40 -27.06
CA LEU A 441 -12.45 23.07 -27.23
C LEU A 441 -13.25 22.97 -28.53
N TYR A 442 -13.22 21.79 -29.13
CA TYR A 442 -14.16 21.37 -30.16
C TYR A 442 -15.20 20.45 -29.51
N PHE A 443 -16.45 20.66 -29.85
CA PHE A 443 -17.56 19.83 -29.41
C PHE A 443 -17.91 18.80 -30.48
N GLY A 444 -18.23 17.61 -30.03
CA GLY A 444 -18.65 16.49 -30.85
C GLY A 444 -19.80 15.73 -30.21
N LEU A 445 -20.45 14.89 -30.97
CA LEU A 445 -21.51 14.02 -30.50
C LEU A 445 -21.10 12.58 -30.81
N GLU A 446 -20.93 11.77 -29.79
CA GLU A 446 -20.83 10.33 -29.96
C GLU A 446 -22.22 9.72 -29.89
N LEU A 447 -22.48 8.79 -30.79
CA LEU A 447 -23.67 7.96 -30.82
C LEU A 447 -23.24 6.51 -30.52
N GLU A 448 -23.83 5.93 -29.50
CA GLU A 448 -23.71 4.51 -29.19
C GLU A 448 -25.04 3.83 -29.55
N GLU A 449 -25.02 2.93 -30.53
CA GLU A 449 -26.20 2.18 -30.89
C GLU A 449 -26.64 1.26 -29.75
N THR A 450 -27.87 1.39 -29.28
CA THR A 450 -28.37 0.70 -28.09
C THR A 450 -28.39 -0.83 -28.23
N THR A 451 -28.47 -1.35 -29.46
CA THR A 451 -28.55 -2.79 -29.76
C THR A 451 -27.18 -3.46 -29.78
N SER A 452 -26.21 -2.85 -30.43
CA SER A 452 -24.89 -3.42 -30.68
C SER A 452 -23.81 -2.87 -29.76
N GLY A 453 -24.07 -1.75 -29.07
CA GLY A 453 -23.08 -0.99 -28.37
C GLY A 453 -22.02 -0.33 -29.26
N THR A 454 -22.24 -0.33 -30.58
CA THR A 454 -21.31 0.25 -31.53
C THR A 454 -21.28 1.77 -31.39
N LYS A 455 -20.09 2.33 -31.19
CA LYS A 455 -19.89 3.77 -31.04
C LYS A 455 -19.39 4.41 -32.33
N GLN A 456 -19.91 5.59 -32.62
CA GLN A 456 -19.44 6.42 -33.71
C GLN A 456 -19.48 7.90 -33.34
N MET A 457 -18.48 8.65 -33.76
CA MET A 457 -18.52 10.10 -33.69
C MET A 457 -19.40 10.63 -34.84
N ALA A 458 -20.67 10.97 -34.54
CA ALA A 458 -21.61 11.50 -35.50
C ALA A 458 -21.30 12.97 -35.86
N VAL A 459 -20.86 13.75 -34.88
CA VAL A 459 -20.49 15.16 -35.09
C VAL A 459 -19.04 15.34 -34.61
N THR A 460 -18.21 15.92 -35.48
CA THR A 460 -16.83 16.31 -35.16
C THR A 460 -16.60 17.73 -35.66
N GLY A 461 -16.06 18.59 -34.76
CA GLY A 461 -15.52 19.87 -35.24
C GLY A 461 -16.39 21.11 -35.06
N THR A 462 -17.43 21.09 -34.25
CA THR A 462 -18.07 22.33 -33.80
C THR A 462 -17.11 23.01 -32.83
N ARG A 463 -16.47 24.10 -33.26
CA ARG A 463 -15.53 24.86 -32.44
C ARG A 463 -16.29 25.58 -31.33
N GLY A 464 -15.97 25.28 -30.12
CA GLY A 464 -16.43 25.98 -28.93
C GLY A 464 -15.66 27.29 -28.68
N ASN A 465 -16.10 28.04 -27.70
CA ASN A 465 -15.33 29.17 -27.21
C ASN A 465 -14.10 28.72 -26.43
N SER A 466 -13.10 29.59 -26.33
CA SER A 466 -12.06 29.41 -25.34
C SER A 466 -12.68 29.49 -23.95
N LEU A 467 -12.43 28.48 -23.12
CA LEU A 467 -12.95 28.40 -21.77
C LEU A 467 -11.79 28.57 -20.79
N ASP A 468 -11.87 29.61 -19.98
CA ASP A 468 -11.02 29.75 -18.81
C ASP A 468 -11.46 28.80 -17.70
N SER A 469 -10.57 28.63 -16.72
CA SER A 469 -10.87 27.86 -15.51
C SER A 469 -12.18 28.35 -14.86
N TYR A 470 -13.03 27.44 -14.45
CA TYR A 470 -14.37 27.66 -13.86
C TYR A 470 -15.41 28.31 -14.78
N TYR A 471 -15.15 28.41 -16.08
CA TYR A 471 -16.13 28.85 -17.07
C TYR A 471 -16.66 27.67 -17.87
N GLY A 472 -17.90 27.76 -18.29
CA GLY A 472 -18.59 26.69 -19.00
C GLY A 472 -19.65 27.12 -19.97
N ASN A 473 -20.24 26.12 -20.63
CA ASN A 473 -21.36 26.28 -21.54
C ASN A 473 -22.61 25.62 -20.93
N GLN A 474 -23.68 26.38 -20.78
CA GLN A 474 -24.96 25.85 -20.29
C GLN A 474 -25.68 25.01 -21.37
N THR A 475 -25.44 25.30 -22.64
CA THR A 475 -26.03 24.60 -23.76
C THR A 475 -25.01 24.33 -24.87
N VAL A 476 -25.12 23.19 -25.52
CA VAL A 476 -24.31 22.85 -26.71
C VAL A 476 -25.25 22.40 -27.84
N THR A 477 -25.20 23.12 -28.97
CA THR A 477 -26.00 22.80 -30.13
C THR A 477 -25.14 22.22 -31.24
N MET A 478 -25.56 21.11 -31.82
CA MET A 478 -24.86 20.40 -32.91
C MET A 478 -25.86 19.90 -33.95
N THR A 479 -25.40 19.65 -35.18
CA THR A 479 -26.24 19.09 -36.23
C THR A 479 -25.89 17.62 -36.46
N ILE A 480 -26.84 16.72 -36.28
CA ILE A 480 -26.70 15.30 -36.54
C ILE A 480 -26.73 15.09 -38.05
N PRO A 481 -25.73 14.42 -38.65
CA PRO A 481 -25.75 14.13 -40.07
C PRO A 481 -26.92 13.20 -40.44
N SER A 482 -27.64 13.51 -41.52
CA SER A 482 -28.68 12.63 -42.05
C SER A 482 -28.17 11.29 -42.60
N THR A 483 -26.84 11.12 -42.61
CA THR A 483 -26.19 9.87 -43.02
C THR A 483 -26.03 8.88 -41.86
N VAL A 484 -26.42 9.25 -40.67
CA VAL A 484 -26.49 8.32 -39.53
C VAL A 484 -27.57 7.29 -39.86
N ALA A 485 -27.24 6.00 -39.72
CA ALA A 485 -28.18 4.92 -40.03
C ALA A 485 -29.39 4.97 -39.10
N ASP A 486 -30.51 4.41 -39.58
CA ASP A 486 -31.68 4.24 -38.74
C ASP A 486 -31.38 3.35 -37.55
N GLY A 487 -31.89 3.70 -36.38
CA GLY A 487 -31.63 2.99 -35.14
C GLY A 487 -31.85 3.86 -33.90
N THR A 488 -31.74 3.25 -32.75
CA THR A 488 -31.81 3.92 -31.43
C THR A 488 -30.42 4.07 -30.86
N TYR A 489 -30.08 5.29 -30.46
CA TYR A 489 -28.73 5.65 -30.04
C TYR A 489 -28.73 6.38 -28.70
N ARG A 490 -27.73 6.08 -27.86
CA ARG A 490 -27.35 6.93 -26.74
C ARG A 490 -26.38 7.99 -27.24
N ALA A 491 -26.78 9.25 -27.13
CA ALA A 491 -26.03 10.39 -27.63
C ALA A 491 -25.38 11.13 -26.45
N ARG A 492 -24.06 11.31 -26.49
CA ARG A 492 -23.31 12.01 -25.44
C ARG A 492 -22.39 13.07 -26.03
N LEU A 493 -22.12 14.09 -25.19
CA LEU A 493 -21.17 15.15 -25.52
C LEU A 493 -19.74 14.63 -25.45
N MET A 494 -18.98 14.89 -26.51
CA MET A 494 -17.55 14.67 -26.55
C MET A 494 -16.84 16.00 -26.74
N THR A 495 -15.65 16.15 -26.20
CA THR A 495 -14.80 17.32 -26.39
C THR A 495 -13.42 16.93 -26.86
N ARG A 496 -12.78 17.82 -27.61
CA ARG A 496 -11.39 17.71 -27.99
C ARG A 496 -10.74 19.07 -27.94
N GLU A 497 -9.67 19.19 -27.21
CA GLU A 497 -8.92 20.43 -27.12
C GLU A 497 -8.13 20.71 -28.41
N ASP A 498 -8.02 21.97 -28.80
CA ASP A 498 -7.20 22.39 -29.93
C ASP A 498 -5.72 22.02 -29.68
N GLY A 499 -5.10 21.37 -30.67
CA GLY A 499 -3.73 20.83 -30.55
C GLY A 499 -3.67 19.40 -29.99
N TYR A 500 -4.79 18.75 -29.73
CA TYR A 500 -4.90 17.33 -29.37
C TYR A 500 -5.75 16.57 -30.38
N ASP A 501 -5.50 15.26 -30.51
CA ASP A 501 -6.17 14.42 -31.51
C ASP A 501 -7.36 13.62 -30.94
N ALA A 502 -7.32 13.27 -29.64
CA ALA A 502 -8.29 12.42 -29.00
C ALA A 502 -9.58 13.17 -28.64
N TRP A 503 -10.73 12.56 -28.95
CA TRP A 503 -12.03 12.95 -28.42
C TRP A 503 -12.23 12.32 -27.05
N MET A 504 -12.61 13.12 -26.07
CA MET A 504 -12.83 12.69 -24.69
C MET A 504 -14.28 12.98 -24.30
N PRO A 505 -14.96 12.07 -23.60
CA PRO A 505 -16.26 12.37 -23.02
C PRO A 505 -16.13 13.45 -21.94
N ALA A 506 -17.19 14.17 -21.67
CA ALA A 506 -17.24 14.98 -20.48
C ALA A 506 -17.15 14.08 -19.22
N LEU A 507 -16.41 14.52 -18.23
CA LEU A 507 -16.46 13.95 -16.88
C LEU A 507 -17.84 14.22 -16.29
N VAL A 508 -18.41 13.28 -15.55
CA VAL A 508 -19.77 13.42 -15.02
C VAL A 508 -19.74 13.40 -13.51
N ALA A 509 -20.03 14.54 -12.92
CA ALA A 509 -20.07 14.64 -11.47
C ALA A 509 -21.28 13.89 -10.89
N ASN A 510 -21.05 13.15 -9.81
CA ASN A 510 -22.09 12.59 -8.94
C ASN A 510 -23.19 11.77 -9.63
N GLY A 511 -22.82 10.89 -10.59
CA GLY A 511 -23.73 9.92 -11.19
C GLY A 511 -24.88 10.48 -11.99
N SER A 512 -24.75 11.70 -12.43
CA SER A 512 -25.74 12.28 -13.33
C SER A 512 -25.79 11.55 -14.67
N LYS A 513 -26.96 11.53 -15.30
CA LYS A 513 -27.16 10.89 -16.61
C LYS A 513 -26.30 11.58 -17.66
N LYS A 514 -25.46 10.82 -18.36
CA LYS A 514 -24.45 11.34 -19.31
C LYS A 514 -24.85 11.31 -20.78
N TYR A 515 -25.99 10.73 -21.12
CA TYR A 515 -26.47 10.61 -22.50
C TYR A 515 -27.98 10.88 -22.58
N VAL A 516 -28.42 11.20 -23.78
CA VAL A 516 -29.84 11.22 -24.16
C VAL A 516 -30.09 10.17 -25.23
N VAL A 517 -31.29 9.60 -25.24
CA VAL A 517 -31.66 8.65 -26.29
C VAL A 517 -32.25 9.40 -27.48
N ILE A 518 -31.76 9.07 -28.68
CA ILE A 518 -32.30 9.56 -29.95
C ILE A 518 -32.63 8.37 -30.87
N GLU A 519 -33.71 8.51 -31.63
CA GLU A 519 -34.10 7.56 -32.66
C GLU A 519 -33.87 8.21 -34.04
N MET A 520 -33.14 7.52 -34.89
CA MET A 520 -32.91 7.93 -36.26
C MET A 520 -33.86 7.16 -37.18
N THR A 521 -34.64 7.85 -38.00
CA THR A 521 -35.51 7.25 -39.01
C THR A 521 -35.48 8.09 -40.30
N ASP A 522 -35.13 7.47 -41.41
CA ASP A 522 -35.01 8.15 -42.73
C ASP A 522 -34.09 9.39 -42.68
N GLY A 523 -33.05 9.34 -41.80
CA GLY A 523 -32.06 10.41 -41.60
C GLY A 523 -32.54 11.58 -40.75
N GLU A 524 -33.67 11.48 -40.08
CA GLU A 524 -34.22 12.48 -39.16
C GLU A 524 -34.15 11.96 -37.73
N PRO A 525 -33.59 12.76 -36.75
CA PRO A 525 -33.54 12.39 -35.33
C PRO A 525 -34.84 12.76 -34.59
N ALA A 526 -35.30 11.89 -33.72
CA ALA A 526 -36.31 12.14 -32.70
C ALA A 526 -35.76 11.86 -31.30
N ILE A 527 -36.33 12.51 -30.25
CA ILE A 527 -36.01 12.10 -28.86
C ILE A 527 -36.66 10.74 -28.66
N GLY A 528 -35.82 9.75 -28.45
CA GLY A 528 -36.20 8.40 -28.12
C GLY A 528 -36.42 8.20 -26.62
N GLN A 529 -36.91 7.04 -26.31
CA GLN A 529 -36.96 6.55 -24.92
C GLN A 529 -35.99 5.39 -24.78
N GLU A 530 -35.48 5.18 -23.56
CA GLU A 530 -34.80 3.93 -23.29
C GLU A 530 -35.66 2.76 -23.73
N PRO A 531 -35.08 1.69 -24.29
CA PRO A 531 -35.86 0.52 -24.77
C PRO A 531 -36.89 0.12 -23.71
N SER A 532 -38.14 -0.01 -24.16
CA SER A 532 -39.28 -0.08 -23.26
C SER A 532 -39.25 -1.26 -22.32
N GLU A 533 -39.84 -1.08 -21.12
CA GLU A 533 -40.00 -2.04 -20.04
C GLU A 533 -40.85 -3.29 -20.40
N GLU A 534 -41.31 -3.45 -21.62
CA GLU A 534 -42.07 -4.61 -22.07
C GLU A 534 -41.22 -5.84 -22.45
N PHE A 535 -39.91 -5.74 -22.24
CA PHE A 535 -39.01 -6.91 -22.21
C PHE A 535 -39.13 -7.57 -20.84
N GLU A 536 -39.58 -8.81 -20.82
CA GLU A 536 -39.85 -9.53 -19.57
C GLU A 536 -39.03 -10.84 -19.51
N ILE A 537 -38.34 -11.03 -18.44
CA ILE A 537 -37.78 -12.33 -18.10
C ILE A 537 -38.86 -13.06 -17.30
N GLN A 538 -39.55 -13.99 -17.95
CA GLN A 538 -40.68 -14.70 -17.37
C GLN A 538 -40.28 -15.74 -16.33
N GLN A 539 -39.12 -16.35 -16.57
CA GLN A 539 -38.54 -17.35 -15.67
C GLN A 539 -37.04 -17.37 -15.83
N ALA A 540 -36.32 -17.51 -14.72
CA ALA A 540 -34.91 -17.84 -14.71
C ALA A 540 -34.55 -18.69 -13.49
N ALA A 541 -33.52 -19.52 -13.65
CA ALA A 541 -32.98 -20.32 -12.56
C ALA A 541 -31.49 -20.55 -12.76
N PHE A 542 -30.73 -20.56 -11.68
CA PHE A 542 -29.34 -21.01 -11.72
C PHE A 542 -29.26 -22.52 -11.96
N ASN A 543 -28.28 -22.95 -12.77
CA ASN A 543 -28.08 -24.35 -13.13
C ASN A 543 -27.08 -25.04 -12.16
N GLY A 544 -27.47 -25.17 -10.89
CA GLY A 544 -26.64 -25.73 -9.85
C GLY A 544 -26.19 -24.71 -8.81
N GLU A 545 -25.34 -25.15 -7.91
CA GLU A 545 -24.77 -24.30 -6.88
C GLU A 545 -23.78 -23.29 -7.49
N LEU A 546 -23.78 -22.07 -6.97
CA LEU A 546 -22.76 -21.10 -7.27
C LEU A 546 -21.57 -21.34 -6.34
N ILE A 547 -20.38 -21.49 -6.92
CA ILE A 547 -19.14 -21.72 -6.17
C ILE A 547 -18.23 -20.51 -6.40
N SER A 548 -17.72 -19.96 -5.30
CA SER A 548 -16.82 -18.81 -5.35
C SER A 548 -15.61 -19.12 -6.24
N GLY A 549 -15.30 -18.19 -7.16
CA GLY A 549 -14.18 -18.37 -8.10
C GLY A 549 -14.43 -19.27 -9.32
N GLN A 550 -15.58 -19.97 -9.36
CA GLN A 550 -15.93 -20.87 -10.48
C GLN A 550 -16.99 -20.24 -11.40
N PRO A 551 -16.99 -20.55 -12.70
CA PRO A 551 -18.08 -20.16 -13.59
C PRO A 551 -19.42 -20.76 -13.15
N GLY A 552 -20.44 -19.92 -13.08
CA GLY A 552 -21.84 -20.32 -12.91
C GLY A 552 -22.59 -20.28 -14.25
N SER A 553 -23.79 -20.83 -14.26
CA SER A 553 -24.70 -20.67 -15.39
C SER A 553 -26.14 -20.52 -14.92
N TYR A 554 -26.94 -19.84 -15.73
CA TYR A 554 -28.38 -19.75 -15.53
C TYR A 554 -29.11 -20.02 -16.85
N THR A 555 -30.33 -20.52 -16.74
CA THR A 555 -31.26 -20.63 -17.86
C THR A 555 -32.40 -19.65 -17.65
N ALA A 556 -32.73 -18.85 -18.70
CA ALA A 556 -33.79 -17.88 -18.64
C ALA A 556 -34.73 -18.01 -19.85
N THR A 557 -36.03 -17.90 -19.58
CA THR A 557 -37.10 -17.73 -20.60
C THR A 557 -37.49 -16.25 -20.66
N ILE A 558 -37.32 -15.66 -21.82
CA ILE A 558 -37.43 -14.23 -22.02
C ILE A 558 -38.51 -13.98 -23.07
N TYR A 559 -39.43 -13.10 -22.79
CA TYR A 559 -40.49 -12.69 -23.69
C TYR A 559 -40.37 -11.23 -24.09
N ASN A 560 -40.52 -10.94 -25.37
CA ASN A 560 -40.63 -9.58 -25.86
C ASN A 560 -42.10 -9.28 -26.20
N GLY A 561 -42.77 -8.52 -25.34
CA GLY A 561 -44.14 -8.07 -25.54
C GLY A 561 -44.29 -6.87 -26.45
N THR A 562 -43.21 -6.25 -26.96
CA THR A 562 -43.27 -5.05 -27.79
C THR A 562 -43.61 -5.33 -29.24
N ALA A 563 -43.86 -4.30 -30.03
CA ALA A 563 -44.12 -4.39 -31.47
C ALA A 563 -42.85 -4.48 -32.34
N ALA A 564 -41.66 -4.35 -31.73
CA ALA A 564 -40.35 -4.39 -32.40
C ALA A 564 -39.46 -5.47 -31.80
N THR A 565 -38.39 -5.84 -32.51
CA THR A 565 -37.32 -6.65 -31.95
C THR A 565 -36.61 -5.84 -30.87
N VAL A 566 -36.44 -6.43 -29.69
CA VAL A 566 -35.73 -5.82 -28.56
C VAL A 566 -34.42 -6.54 -28.35
N SER A 567 -33.36 -5.78 -28.12
CA SER A 567 -32.06 -6.29 -27.68
C SER A 567 -31.77 -5.72 -26.30
N GLN A 568 -31.63 -6.60 -25.31
CA GLN A 568 -31.41 -6.24 -23.91
C GLN A 568 -30.13 -6.89 -23.43
N LYS A 569 -29.23 -6.11 -22.83
CA LYS A 569 -28.10 -6.63 -22.09
C LYS A 569 -28.55 -7.08 -20.72
N VAL A 570 -28.06 -8.21 -20.30
CA VAL A 570 -28.38 -8.81 -19.01
C VAL A 570 -27.09 -9.27 -18.33
N GLY A 571 -26.85 -8.77 -17.16
CA GLY A 571 -25.80 -9.20 -16.22
C GLY A 571 -26.41 -9.96 -15.06
N VAL A 572 -25.58 -10.67 -14.32
CA VAL A 572 -25.92 -11.31 -13.05
C VAL A 572 -25.34 -10.50 -11.90
N ALA A 573 -26.14 -10.26 -10.88
CA ALA A 573 -25.63 -9.70 -9.63
C ALA A 573 -26.12 -10.49 -8.43
N LEU A 574 -25.32 -10.48 -7.38
CA LEU A 574 -25.73 -10.90 -6.04
C LEU A 574 -25.81 -9.64 -5.19
N ILE A 575 -26.95 -9.46 -4.54
CA ILE A 575 -27.14 -8.32 -3.64
C ILE A 575 -27.48 -8.83 -2.24
N ASP A 576 -27.08 -8.10 -1.23
CA ASP A 576 -27.48 -8.41 0.13
C ASP A 576 -28.94 -8.01 0.40
N TYR A 577 -29.44 -8.27 1.61
CA TYR A 577 -30.81 -7.93 1.99
C TYR A 577 -31.09 -6.43 2.12
N GLN A 578 -30.05 -5.60 2.15
CA GLN A 578 -30.13 -4.15 2.09
C GLN A 578 -30.10 -3.62 0.65
N GLY A 579 -29.83 -4.48 -0.34
CA GLY A 579 -29.75 -4.15 -1.75
C GLY A 579 -28.36 -3.79 -2.21
N TYR A 580 -27.31 -3.99 -1.43
CA TYR A 580 -25.93 -3.76 -1.84
C TYR A 580 -25.44 -4.89 -2.74
N VAL A 581 -24.68 -4.51 -3.75
CA VAL A 581 -24.07 -5.46 -4.69
C VAL A 581 -22.91 -6.16 -4.01
N MET A 582 -22.96 -7.47 -3.93
CA MET A 582 -21.96 -8.32 -3.31
C MET A 582 -21.13 -9.08 -4.36
N ALA A 583 -21.66 -9.24 -5.56
CA ALA A 583 -20.93 -9.75 -6.70
C ALA A 583 -21.60 -9.34 -8.01
N LEU A 584 -20.82 -9.18 -9.07
CA LEU A 584 -21.27 -8.85 -10.42
C LEU A 584 -20.72 -9.85 -11.42
N SER A 585 -21.48 -10.15 -12.45
CA SER A 585 -20.93 -10.90 -13.58
C SER A 585 -19.88 -10.07 -14.33
N SER A 586 -18.70 -10.65 -14.56
CA SER A 586 -17.61 -10.03 -15.32
C SER A 586 -17.98 -9.71 -16.77
N THR A 587 -19.04 -10.30 -17.27
CA THR A 587 -19.58 -10.10 -18.61
C THR A 587 -21.10 -10.05 -18.57
N SER A 588 -21.69 -9.28 -19.51
CA SER A 588 -23.12 -9.27 -19.76
C SER A 588 -23.44 -9.98 -21.09
N THR A 589 -24.63 -10.57 -21.16
CA THR A 589 -25.12 -11.20 -22.39
C THR A 589 -26.22 -10.38 -23.01
N THR A 590 -26.16 -10.15 -24.32
CA THR A 590 -27.25 -9.47 -25.06
C THR A 590 -28.24 -10.50 -25.56
N PHE A 591 -29.48 -10.34 -25.13
CA PHE A 591 -30.62 -11.11 -25.66
C PHE A 591 -31.32 -10.28 -26.70
N THR A 592 -31.39 -10.82 -27.94
CA THR A 592 -32.19 -10.25 -29.03
C THR A 592 -33.41 -11.11 -29.20
N VAL A 593 -34.59 -10.52 -28.98
CA VAL A 593 -35.87 -11.21 -29.02
C VAL A 593 -36.80 -10.50 -29.99
N GLU A 594 -37.27 -11.22 -30.99
CA GLU A 594 -38.23 -10.68 -31.98
C GLU A 594 -39.54 -10.29 -31.31
N SER A 595 -40.25 -9.33 -31.94
CA SER A 595 -41.58 -8.89 -31.50
C SER A 595 -42.51 -10.08 -31.22
N LYS A 596 -43.16 -10.06 -30.05
CA LYS A 596 -44.16 -11.08 -29.62
C LYS A 596 -43.61 -12.50 -29.61
N LYS A 597 -42.29 -12.66 -29.37
CA LYS A 597 -41.63 -13.96 -29.29
C LYS A 597 -41.05 -14.19 -27.87
N SER A 598 -40.89 -15.47 -27.54
CA SER A 598 -40.12 -15.94 -26.39
C SER A 598 -38.87 -16.67 -26.88
N ILE A 599 -37.79 -16.56 -26.12
CA ILE A 599 -36.59 -17.38 -26.27
C ILE A 599 -36.23 -17.99 -24.92
N GLU A 600 -35.65 -19.17 -24.97
CA GLU A 600 -35.01 -19.77 -23.79
C GLU A 600 -33.51 -19.88 -24.07
N ARG A 601 -32.70 -19.46 -23.13
CA ARG A 601 -31.24 -19.54 -23.26
C ARG A 601 -30.57 -19.87 -21.92
N THR A 602 -29.53 -20.69 -22.02
CA THR A 602 -28.56 -20.89 -20.96
C THR A 602 -27.35 -19.99 -21.20
N VAL A 603 -26.94 -19.29 -20.16
CA VAL A 603 -25.83 -18.34 -20.16
C VAL A 603 -24.83 -18.74 -19.08
N GLU A 604 -23.58 -18.84 -19.45
CA GLU A 604 -22.46 -19.00 -18.52
C GLU A 604 -21.96 -17.61 -18.10
N PHE A 605 -21.59 -17.45 -16.85
CA PHE A 605 -21.05 -16.23 -16.29
C PHE A 605 -20.00 -16.53 -15.23
N THR A 606 -19.13 -15.57 -14.93
CA THR A 606 -18.21 -15.57 -13.82
C THR A 606 -18.52 -14.38 -12.95
N LEU A 607 -18.52 -14.54 -11.63
CA LEU A 607 -18.78 -13.46 -10.70
C LEU A 607 -17.44 -12.82 -10.26
N ASP A 608 -17.39 -11.51 -10.37
CA ASP A 608 -16.36 -10.69 -9.73
C ASP A 608 -16.91 -10.27 -8.36
N TYR A 609 -16.29 -10.77 -7.32
CA TYR A 609 -16.71 -10.56 -5.95
C TYR A 609 -16.19 -9.23 -5.45
N GLN A 610 -17.08 -8.49 -4.83
CA GLN A 610 -16.77 -7.20 -4.29
C GLN A 610 -16.21 -7.35 -2.87
N TYR A 611 -15.57 -6.30 -2.38
CA TYR A 611 -15.06 -6.27 -1.01
C TYR A 611 -16.22 -6.44 -0.01
N GLY A 612 -16.07 -7.32 0.97
CA GLY A 612 -17.12 -7.65 1.92
C GLY A 612 -18.03 -8.82 1.51
N PHE A 613 -17.87 -9.33 0.29
CA PHE A 613 -18.55 -10.57 -0.07
C PHE A 613 -18.11 -11.72 0.86
N LEU A 614 -19.08 -12.44 1.38
CA LEU A 614 -18.87 -13.59 2.25
C LEU A 614 -19.46 -14.82 1.60
N ALA A 615 -18.63 -15.80 1.28
CA ALA A 615 -19.13 -17.10 0.84
C ALA A 615 -19.92 -17.78 1.99
N ASN A 616 -20.78 -18.69 1.62
CA ASN A 616 -21.70 -19.39 2.53
C ASN A 616 -22.71 -18.47 3.26
N THR A 617 -22.92 -17.28 2.69
CA THR A 617 -23.90 -16.30 3.15
C THR A 617 -25.04 -16.20 2.14
N ASP A 618 -26.26 -15.94 2.62
CA ASP A 618 -27.43 -15.77 1.78
C ASP A 618 -27.45 -14.39 1.12
N TYR A 619 -27.57 -14.37 -0.20
CA TYR A 619 -27.73 -13.19 -1.03
C TYR A 619 -29.02 -13.26 -1.83
N ILE A 620 -29.45 -12.16 -2.39
CA ILE A 620 -30.49 -12.12 -3.40
C ILE A 620 -29.82 -12.14 -4.77
N GLY A 621 -30.05 -13.19 -5.54
CA GLY A 621 -29.59 -13.28 -6.92
C GLY A 621 -30.51 -12.50 -7.87
N VAL A 622 -29.94 -11.67 -8.75
CA VAL A 622 -30.71 -10.88 -9.70
C VAL A 622 -30.12 -10.93 -11.10
N LEU A 623 -30.99 -10.87 -12.10
CA LEU A 623 -30.61 -10.44 -13.44
C LEU A 623 -30.88 -8.94 -13.57
N TYR A 624 -29.94 -8.19 -14.09
CA TYR A 624 -30.05 -6.76 -14.20
C TYR A 624 -29.60 -6.26 -15.58
N ASP A 625 -30.07 -5.10 -15.94
CA ASP A 625 -29.58 -4.38 -17.11
C ASP A 625 -28.33 -3.59 -16.74
N PRO A 626 -27.15 -3.92 -17.24
CA PRO A 626 -25.91 -3.23 -16.89
C PRO A 626 -25.83 -1.79 -17.42
N ASP A 627 -26.71 -1.41 -18.33
CA ASP A 627 -26.72 -0.05 -18.86
C ASP A 627 -27.60 0.91 -18.04
N THR A 628 -28.61 0.36 -17.33
CA THR A 628 -29.57 1.15 -16.54
C THR A 628 -29.61 0.75 -15.06
N ASN A 629 -28.90 -0.30 -14.69
CA ASN A 629 -28.89 -0.94 -13.35
C ASN A 629 -30.28 -1.40 -12.86
N LYS A 630 -31.23 -1.55 -13.79
CA LYS A 630 -32.56 -2.01 -13.46
C LYS A 630 -32.57 -3.52 -13.23
N ILE A 631 -33.17 -3.97 -12.13
CA ILE A 631 -33.44 -5.39 -11.93
C ILE A 631 -34.49 -5.84 -12.94
N LEU A 632 -34.12 -6.84 -13.74
CA LEU A 632 -34.98 -7.46 -14.74
C LEU A 632 -35.64 -8.73 -14.20
N TYR A 633 -35.00 -9.43 -13.29
CA TYR A 633 -35.51 -10.66 -12.68
C TYR A 633 -34.86 -10.89 -11.31
N ASN A 634 -35.59 -11.48 -10.38
CA ASN A 634 -35.12 -11.81 -9.05
C ASN A 634 -35.20 -13.32 -8.86
N PHE A 635 -34.06 -13.98 -8.63
CA PHE A 635 -33.98 -15.43 -8.35
C PHE A 635 -34.40 -15.78 -6.93
N GLY A 636 -34.57 -14.81 -6.04
CA GLY A 636 -34.70 -15.03 -4.61
C GLY A 636 -33.36 -15.24 -3.93
N THR A 637 -33.42 -15.87 -2.76
CA THR A 637 -32.24 -16.16 -1.94
C THR A 637 -31.35 -17.19 -2.63
N VAL A 638 -30.09 -16.88 -2.79
CA VAL A 638 -29.04 -17.74 -3.33
C VAL A 638 -27.84 -17.70 -2.39
N GLN A 639 -27.10 -18.79 -2.33
CA GLN A 639 -25.86 -18.86 -1.57
C GLN A 639 -24.72 -19.18 -2.54
N VAL A 640 -23.60 -18.51 -2.38
CA VAL A 640 -22.36 -18.88 -3.03
C VAL A 640 -21.52 -19.67 -2.06
N VAL A 641 -21.27 -20.92 -2.41
CA VAL A 641 -20.46 -21.82 -1.59
C VAL A 641 -19.00 -21.39 -1.70
N ASP A 642 -18.31 -21.33 -0.58
CA ASP A 642 -16.87 -21.04 -0.59
C ASP A 642 -16.12 -22.13 -1.37
N GLU A 643 -15.30 -21.73 -2.34
CA GLU A 643 -14.42 -22.65 -3.04
C GLU A 643 -13.54 -23.40 -2.03
N SER A 644 -13.12 -22.74 -0.94
CA SER A 644 -12.36 -23.35 0.15
C SER A 644 -13.15 -24.43 0.90
N THR A 645 -14.48 -24.42 0.90
CA THR A 645 -15.30 -25.50 1.50
C THR A 645 -15.43 -26.69 0.57
N GLN A 646 -15.20 -26.50 -0.72
CA GLN A 646 -15.10 -27.55 -1.73
C GLN A 646 -13.63 -27.91 -2.02
N GLN A 647 -12.69 -27.15 -1.50
CA GLN A 647 -11.25 -27.43 -1.57
C GLN A 647 -10.79 -28.12 -0.29
N PRO A 648 -9.73 -28.91 -0.39
CA PRO A 648 -9.10 -29.45 0.79
C PRO A 648 -8.72 -28.34 1.77
N SER A 649 -9.06 -28.51 3.01
CA SER A 649 -8.78 -27.53 4.05
C SER A 649 -8.18 -28.18 5.28
N ILE A 650 -7.23 -27.50 5.90
CA ILE A 650 -6.70 -27.88 7.19
C ILE A 650 -7.76 -27.59 8.25
N VAL A 651 -8.14 -28.63 9.00
CA VAL A 651 -9.06 -28.52 10.12
C VAL A 651 -8.32 -28.14 11.41
N THR A 652 -7.15 -28.75 11.60
CA THR A 652 -6.24 -28.48 12.70
C THR A 652 -4.82 -28.71 12.23
N SER A 653 -3.91 -27.88 12.70
CA SER A 653 -2.48 -28.08 12.52
C SER A 653 -1.75 -27.77 13.82
N MET A 654 -0.60 -28.38 14.01
CA MET A 654 0.25 -28.17 15.18
C MET A 654 1.70 -28.50 14.88
N VAL A 655 2.58 -27.83 15.57
CA VAL A 655 3.98 -28.16 15.66
C VAL A 655 4.37 -28.33 17.13
N LEU A 656 5.19 -29.31 17.41
CA LEU A 656 5.68 -29.53 18.78
C LEU A 656 6.78 -28.51 19.11
N THR A 657 6.50 -27.61 20.04
CA THR A 657 7.43 -26.59 20.54
C THR A 657 7.91 -26.92 21.96
N PRO A 658 9.09 -26.45 22.40
CA PRO A 658 10.03 -25.59 21.68
C PRO A 658 10.77 -26.32 20.57
N LEU A 659 11.14 -25.59 19.52
CA LEU A 659 12.00 -26.09 18.46
C LEU A 659 13.46 -25.81 18.84
N TYR A 660 14.29 -26.86 18.75
CA TYR A 660 15.71 -26.74 19.05
C TYR A 660 16.54 -26.88 17.77
N TYR A 661 17.53 -26.01 17.64
CA TYR A 661 18.42 -26.01 16.48
C TYR A 661 19.12 -27.36 16.29
N GLY A 662 19.03 -27.90 15.05
CA GLY A 662 19.62 -29.20 14.71
C GLY A 662 18.96 -30.42 15.36
N LYS A 663 17.83 -30.25 16.04
CA LYS A 663 17.09 -31.37 16.67
C LYS A 663 15.83 -31.69 15.89
N GLN A 664 15.49 -32.98 15.90
CA GLN A 664 14.25 -33.44 15.32
C GLN A 664 13.04 -33.02 16.18
N SER A 665 11.98 -32.54 15.52
CA SER A 665 10.69 -32.30 16.15
C SER A 665 9.58 -33.00 15.35
N THR A 666 8.31 -32.71 15.66
CA THR A 666 7.16 -33.34 15.03
C THR A 666 6.12 -32.28 14.71
N TYR A 667 5.54 -32.38 13.53
CA TYR A 667 4.36 -31.62 13.14
C TYR A 667 3.20 -32.56 12.83
N GLY A 668 1.99 -32.05 12.94
CA GLY A 668 0.80 -32.80 12.59
C GLY A 668 -0.31 -31.90 12.10
N PHE A 669 -1.19 -32.44 11.29
CA PHE A 669 -2.36 -31.72 10.80
C PHE A 669 -3.48 -32.69 10.43
N THR A 670 -4.69 -32.14 10.41
CA THR A 670 -5.88 -32.85 9.96
C THR A 670 -6.37 -32.18 8.68
N LEU A 671 -6.37 -32.90 7.58
CA LEU A 671 -6.80 -32.42 6.26
C LEU A 671 -8.19 -32.99 5.95
N LYS A 672 -9.13 -32.11 5.64
CA LYS A 672 -10.45 -32.47 5.15
C LYS A 672 -10.49 -32.32 3.64
N ASN A 673 -10.85 -33.37 2.96
CA ASN A 673 -11.14 -33.39 1.53
C ASN A 673 -12.66 -33.42 1.29
N PRO A 674 -13.31 -32.29 1.05
CA PRO A 674 -14.74 -32.26 0.73
C PRO A 674 -15.02 -32.62 -0.73
N THR A 675 -14.01 -32.84 -1.55
CA THR A 675 -14.16 -33.09 -2.98
C THR A 675 -14.55 -34.56 -3.25
N LYS A 676 -15.07 -34.83 -4.43
CA LYS A 676 -15.41 -36.18 -4.89
C LYS A 676 -14.21 -36.91 -5.54
N LYS A 677 -13.01 -36.39 -5.37
CA LYS A 677 -11.77 -36.97 -5.87
C LYS A 677 -10.81 -37.21 -4.73
N ASP A 678 -10.06 -38.30 -4.82
CA ASP A 678 -8.93 -38.52 -3.91
C ASP A 678 -7.83 -37.50 -4.19
N LEU A 679 -7.11 -37.12 -3.16
CA LEU A 679 -6.05 -36.14 -3.22
C LEU A 679 -4.74 -36.79 -2.74
N ASP A 680 -3.70 -36.57 -3.49
CA ASP A 680 -2.35 -36.96 -3.18
C ASP A 680 -1.46 -35.72 -3.09
N TYR A 681 -0.73 -35.57 -1.99
CA TYR A 681 0.21 -34.47 -1.75
C TYR A 681 1.56 -35.03 -1.33
N ASN A 682 2.62 -34.24 -1.57
CA ASN A 682 3.94 -34.48 -1.01
C ASN A 682 4.27 -33.36 -0.06
N VAL A 683 3.96 -33.53 1.22
CA VAL A 683 4.06 -32.45 2.19
C VAL A 683 5.43 -32.39 2.86
N THR A 684 5.90 -31.20 3.07
CA THR A 684 7.05 -30.86 3.90
C THR A 684 6.78 -29.62 4.73
N VAL A 685 7.74 -29.19 5.55
CA VAL A 685 7.62 -28.02 6.40
C VAL A 685 8.79 -27.06 6.21
N ALA A 686 8.50 -25.77 6.37
CA ALA A 686 9.51 -24.71 6.26
C ALA A 686 9.30 -23.62 7.31
N LEU A 687 10.35 -22.84 7.53
CA LEU A 687 10.32 -21.56 8.23
C LEU A 687 10.44 -20.45 7.20
N ILE A 688 9.48 -19.55 7.22
CA ILE A 688 9.41 -18.41 6.29
C ILE A 688 9.24 -17.09 7.05
N ASP A 689 9.59 -15.99 6.39
CA ASP A 689 9.25 -14.66 6.85
C ASP A 689 7.90 -14.18 6.28
N ASP A 690 7.55 -12.93 6.56
CA ASP A 690 6.34 -12.26 6.07
C ASP A 690 6.40 -11.93 4.56
N GLN A 691 7.57 -12.10 3.92
CA GLN A 691 7.79 -11.93 2.48
C GLN A 691 7.85 -13.28 1.73
N TYR A 692 7.55 -14.38 2.41
CA TYR A 692 7.68 -15.74 1.93
C TYR A 692 9.12 -16.18 1.60
N GLY A 693 10.11 -15.50 2.18
CA GLY A 693 11.51 -15.93 2.13
C GLY A 693 11.70 -17.21 2.96
N VAL A 694 12.26 -18.26 2.37
CA VAL A 694 12.49 -19.53 3.08
C VAL A 694 13.84 -19.48 3.79
N TYR A 695 13.84 -19.67 5.10
CA TYR A 695 15.03 -19.69 5.96
C TYR A 695 15.48 -21.08 6.37
N ALA A 696 14.52 -22.00 6.52
CA ALA A 696 14.81 -23.40 6.79
C ALA A 696 13.69 -24.26 6.22
N MET A 697 13.99 -25.49 5.83
CA MET A 697 13.03 -26.45 5.33
C MET A 697 13.49 -27.88 5.66
N ASP A 698 12.55 -28.80 5.86
CA ASP A 698 12.88 -30.23 5.89
C ASP A 698 13.07 -30.71 4.46
N ASP A 699 14.24 -31.27 4.15
CA ASP A 699 14.56 -31.81 2.82
C ASP A 699 13.77 -33.10 2.48
N ASN A 700 13.08 -33.66 3.48
CA ASN A 700 12.24 -34.83 3.28
C ASN A 700 10.79 -34.40 3.00
N THR A 701 10.18 -35.07 2.05
CA THR A 701 8.74 -34.94 1.77
C THR A 701 8.02 -36.20 2.22
N ASN A 702 6.81 -36.04 2.70
CA ASN A 702 5.93 -37.10 3.14
C ASN A 702 4.75 -37.20 2.17
N ALA A 703 4.66 -38.31 1.43
CA ALA A 703 3.51 -38.57 0.57
C ALA A 703 2.28 -38.87 1.44
N ILE A 704 1.20 -38.13 1.21
CA ILE A 704 -0.10 -38.34 1.88
C ILE A 704 -1.19 -38.58 0.85
N HIS A 705 -2.16 -39.38 1.23
CA HIS A 705 -3.36 -39.67 0.46
C HIS A 705 -4.59 -39.35 1.30
N VAL A 706 -5.54 -38.57 0.76
CA VAL A 706 -6.80 -38.21 1.42
C VAL A 706 -7.96 -38.59 0.51
N GLY A 707 -8.72 -39.60 0.90
CA GLY A 707 -9.84 -40.08 0.10
C GLY A 707 -10.92 -39.03 -0.10
N ALA A 708 -11.69 -39.19 -1.18
CA ALA A 708 -12.83 -38.34 -1.48
C ALA A 708 -13.81 -38.26 -0.30
N GLU A 709 -14.28 -37.06 0.03
CA GLU A 709 -15.25 -36.80 1.11
C GLU A 709 -14.80 -37.30 2.50
N THR A 710 -13.48 -37.46 2.73
CA THR A 710 -12.90 -37.93 4.00
C THR A 710 -12.13 -36.81 4.72
N THR A 711 -11.82 -37.11 5.99
CA THR A 711 -10.93 -36.29 6.81
C THR A 711 -9.86 -37.19 7.39
N GLU A 712 -8.61 -36.89 7.14
CA GLU A 712 -7.46 -37.68 7.56
C GLU A 712 -6.51 -36.86 8.43
N THR A 713 -5.88 -37.53 9.42
CA THR A 713 -4.93 -36.89 10.33
C THR A 713 -3.54 -37.49 10.12
N PHE A 714 -2.57 -36.61 9.99
CA PHE A 714 -1.18 -36.96 9.71
C PHE A 714 -0.27 -36.43 10.83
N SER A 715 0.84 -37.10 11.04
CA SER A 715 1.88 -36.64 11.97
C SER A 715 3.23 -37.17 11.48
N PHE A 716 4.20 -36.28 11.33
CA PHE A 716 5.50 -36.60 10.78
C PHE A 716 6.62 -36.00 11.63
N PRO A 717 7.73 -36.67 11.80
CA PRO A 717 8.95 -36.05 12.30
C PRO A 717 9.60 -35.20 11.20
N PHE A 718 10.29 -34.14 11.60
CA PHE A 718 11.07 -33.31 10.69
C PHE A 718 12.37 -32.84 11.35
N ASN A 719 13.33 -32.48 10.50
CA ASN A 719 14.56 -31.82 10.91
C ASN A 719 14.95 -30.80 9.86
N PHE A 720 15.11 -29.56 10.28
CA PHE A 720 15.37 -28.47 9.35
C PHE A 720 16.80 -28.50 8.80
N THR A 721 16.88 -28.29 7.48
CA THR A 721 18.08 -27.80 6.82
C THR A 721 17.95 -26.29 6.66
N TYR A 722 18.94 -25.55 7.13
CA TYR A 722 18.94 -24.07 7.16
C TYR A 722 19.63 -23.54 5.91
N TYR A 723 18.89 -22.84 5.04
CA TYR A 723 19.38 -22.41 3.72
C TYR A 723 19.85 -20.97 3.68
N SER A 724 19.40 -20.15 4.60
CA SER A 724 19.67 -18.72 4.57
C SER A 724 20.80 -18.35 5.51
N SER A 725 21.79 -17.60 5.01
CA SER A 725 22.79 -16.93 5.85
C SER A 725 22.17 -15.87 6.78
N SER A 726 20.89 -15.55 6.60
CA SER A 726 20.13 -14.63 7.43
C SER A 726 19.26 -15.34 8.47
N PHE A 727 19.30 -16.66 8.58
CA PHE A 727 18.60 -17.37 9.64
C PHE A 727 19.23 -17.00 11.01
N GLU A 728 18.40 -16.59 11.94
CA GLU A 728 18.79 -16.17 13.28
C GLU A 728 18.06 -17.00 14.33
N LEU A 729 18.80 -17.50 15.32
CA LEU A 729 18.21 -18.16 16.48
C LEU A 729 17.40 -17.15 17.31
N ASP A 730 16.43 -17.66 18.06
CA ASP A 730 15.56 -16.88 18.95
C ASP A 730 14.76 -15.77 18.21
N THR A 731 14.73 -15.84 16.86
CA THR A 731 13.92 -15.01 15.98
C THR A 731 12.66 -15.77 15.61
N GLU A 732 11.55 -15.06 15.51
CA GLU A 732 10.25 -15.62 15.18
C GLU A 732 10.08 -15.76 13.66
N TYR A 733 9.76 -16.97 13.21
CA TYR A 733 9.44 -17.33 11.82
C TYR A 733 8.07 -17.97 11.77
N TYR A 734 7.41 -17.92 10.63
CA TYR A 734 6.19 -18.69 10.39
C TYR A 734 6.54 -20.12 10.04
N PHE A 735 6.04 -21.05 10.85
CA PHE A 735 6.10 -22.47 10.54
C PHE A 735 4.97 -22.83 9.58
N VAL A 736 5.33 -23.31 8.39
CA VAL A 736 4.38 -23.58 7.30
C VAL A 736 4.44 -25.01 6.84
N ILE A 737 3.30 -25.53 6.37
CA ILE A 737 3.17 -26.82 5.68
C ILE A 737 3.04 -26.53 4.19
N ILE A 738 3.83 -27.20 3.38
CA ILE A 738 3.95 -26.96 1.93
C ILE A 738 3.74 -28.29 1.20
N ASP A 739 2.99 -28.26 0.10
CA ASP A 739 2.99 -29.32 -0.90
C ASP A 739 4.11 -29.08 -1.94
N VAL A 740 4.88 -30.11 -2.20
CA VAL A 740 5.97 -30.09 -3.18
C VAL A 740 5.56 -30.93 -4.36
N SER A 741 5.22 -30.30 -5.46
CA SER A 741 4.85 -30.96 -6.71
C SER A 741 5.85 -30.66 -7.84
N ASP A 742 5.71 -31.35 -8.98
CA ASP A 742 6.51 -31.06 -10.18
C ASP A 742 6.28 -29.65 -10.75
N GLU A 743 5.16 -28.99 -10.36
CA GLU A 743 4.80 -27.63 -10.77
C GLU A 743 5.34 -26.55 -9.82
N GLY A 744 5.90 -26.95 -8.67
CA GLY A 744 6.49 -26.07 -7.67
C GLY A 744 6.01 -26.35 -6.24
N MET A 745 6.20 -25.37 -5.36
CA MET A 745 5.80 -25.45 -3.96
C MET A 745 4.51 -24.65 -3.74
N THR A 746 3.52 -25.26 -3.11
CA THR A 746 2.25 -24.62 -2.78
C THR A 746 2.05 -24.61 -1.26
N LEU A 747 1.75 -23.46 -0.69
CA LEU A 747 1.45 -23.32 0.73
C LEU A 747 0.12 -24.02 1.05
N ILE A 748 0.14 -24.97 1.99
CA ILE A 748 -1.05 -25.65 2.48
C ILE A 748 -1.58 -24.94 3.73
N ASP A 749 -0.71 -24.63 4.70
CA ASP A 749 -1.10 -24.00 5.97
C ASP A 749 0.03 -23.21 6.61
N VAL A 750 -0.33 -22.20 7.38
CA VAL A 750 0.55 -21.50 8.32
C VAL A 750 0.15 -21.96 9.72
N VAL A 751 0.97 -22.83 10.31
CA VAL A 751 0.65 -23.50 11.56
C VAL A 751 0.73 -22.57 12.76
N ASP A 752 1.87 -21.90 12.93
CA ASP A 752 2.12 -20.96 14.03
C ASP A 752 3.35 -20.09 13.74
N ALA A 753 3.52 -19.04 14.55
CA ALA A 753 4.80 -18.34 14.64
C ALA A 753 5.66 -19.04 15.68
N VAL A 754 6.87 -19.43 15.28
CA VAL A 754 7.80 -20.19 16.14
C VAL A 754 9.19 -19.59 16.13
N SER A 755 9.91 -19.77 17.20
CA SER A 755 11.34 -19.52 17.24
C SER A 755 12.11 -20.83 17.40
N VAL A 756 13.26 -20.89 16.76
CA VAL A 756 14.20 -22.00 16.96
C VAL A 756 15.26 -21.55 17.96
N THR A 757 15.35 -22.26 19.07
CA THR A 757 16.27 -21.92 20.17
C THR A 757 17.35 -23.01 20.29
N ARG A 758 18.32 -22.77 21.13
CA ARG A 758 19.25 -23.84 21.54
C ARG A 758 18.61 -24.74 22.60
N ASP A 759 18.86 -26.02 22.49
CA ASP A 759 18.43 -26.98 23.51
C ASP A 759 19.14 -26.67 24.83
N PRO A 760 18.43 -26.29 25.92
CA PRO A 760 19.05 -25.96 27.20
C PRO A 760 19.69 -27.15 27.89
N ASP A 761 19.34 -28.38 27.49
CA ASP A 761 19.90 -29.61 28.04
C ASP A 761 21.11 -30.11 27.18
N ASP A 762 21.36 -29.54 25.99
CA ASP A 762 22.61 -29.77 25.29
C ASP A 762 23.74 -29.02 26.05
N PRO A 763 24.84 -29.68 26.41
CA PRO A 763 25.96 -29.02 26.95
C PRO A 763 26.38 -27.90 25.98
N THR A 764 26.33 -26.65 26.42
CA THR A 764 26.75 -25.48 25.61
C THR A 764 28.20 -25.73 25.21
N ALA A 765 28.39 -26.17 23.96
CA ALA A 765 29.73 -26.36 23.43
C ALA A 765 30.38 -24.97 23.35
N GLU A 766 31.44 -24.75 24.08
CA GLU A 766 32.28 -23.60 23.83
C GLU A 766 33.10 -23.86 22.59
N MET A 767 32.98 -22.96 21.62
CA MET A 767 33.81 -22.97 20.43
C MET A 767 35.14 -22.30 20.70
N THR A 768 36.21 -22.92 20.24
CA THR A 768 37.56 -22.38 20.37
C THR A 768 38.25 -22.35 19.02
N CYS A 769 38.64 -21.17 18.58
CA CYS A 769 39.43 -21.00 17.37
C CYS A 769 40.92 -21.10 17.72
N HIS A 770 41.59 -22.08 17.12
CA HIS A 770 43.03 -22.35 17.40
C HIS A 770 43.94 -21.64 16.40
N SER A 771 43.48 -21.42 15.20
CA SER A 771 44.13 -20.59 14.19
C SER A 771 43.11 -19.97 13.27
N PHE A 772 43.38 -18.76 12.81
CA PHE A 772 42.56 -18.03 11.86
C PHE A 772 43.48 -17.33 10.88
N THR A 773 43.37 -17.67 9.60
CA THR A 773 44.29 -17.21 8.57
C THR A 773 43.53 -16.85 7.28
N LEU A 774 44.03 -15.87 6.53
CA LEU A 774 43.65 -15.59 5.16
C LEU A 774 44.60 -16.35 4.24
N GLU A 775 44.05 -17.04 3.26
CA GLU A 775 44.87 -17.71 2.24
C GLU A 775 45.54 -16.68 1.35
N GLY A 776 46.89 -16.72 1.27
CA GLY A 776 47.67 -15.77 0.49
C GLY A 776 48.49 -14.80 1.35
N ASP A 777 48.71 -13.58 0.82
CA ASP A 777 49.52 -12.55 1.48
C ASP A 777 48.61 -11.52 2.16
N ASN A 778 48.61 -11.49 3.49
CA ASN A 778 47.82 -10.56 4.29
C ASN A 778 48.22 -9.09 4.06
N SER A 779 49.42 -8.84 3.53
CA SER A 779 49.85 -7.47 3.23
C SER A 779 49.25 -6.89 1.97
N ALA A 780 48.68 -7.74 1.09
CA ALA A 780 48.13 -7.35 -0.18
C ALA A 780 47.02 -8.30 -0.65
N ALA A 781 45.92 -8.37 0.12
CA ALA A 781 44.78 -9.21 -0.21
C ALA A 781 44.05 -8.77 -1.49
N GLU A 782 43.79 -9.69 -2.38
CA GLU A 782 43.10 -9.42 -3.65
C GLU A 782 41.67 -8.94 -3.39
N MET A 783 41.22 -7.94 -4.14
CA MET A 783 39.85 -7.44 -4.08
C MET A 783 38.90 -8.31 -4.91
N SER A 784 38.72 -9.54 -4.45
CA SER A 784 37.88 -10.57 -5.08
C SER A 784 37.22 -11.42 -4.00
N SER A 785 36.95 -12.68 -4.25
CA SER A 785 36.53 -13.60 -3.19
C SER A 785 37.77 -13.98 -2.34
N LEU A 786 37.72 -13.62 -1.07
CA LEU A 786 38.73 -14.01 -0.09
C LEU A 786 38.37 -15.35 0.55
N HIS A 787 39.40 -16.18 0.77
CA HIS A 787 39.29 -17.48 1.41
C HIS A 787 39.98 -17.44 2.78
N PHE A 788 39.19 -17.58 3.82
CA PHE A 788 39.68 -17.68 5.19
C PHE A 788 39.60 -19.11 5.68
N ILE A 789 40.55 -19.50 6.50
CA ILE A 789 40.62 -20.82 7.11
C ILE A 789 40.73 -20.63 8.61
N ALA A 790 39.74 -21.16 9.35
CA ALA A 790 39.77 -21.22 10.81
C ALA A 790 39.87 -22.68 11.25
N GLU A 791 40.82 -22.98 12.17
CA GLU A 791 40.89 -24.28 12.82
C GLU A 791 40.12 -24.16 14.14
N VAL A 792 39.02 -24.85 14.27
CA VAL A 792 38.07 -24.73 15.37
C VAL A 792 37.82 -26.08 16.01
N SER A 793 37.64 -26.09 17.34
CA SER A 793 37.16 -27.22 18.11
C SER A 793 35.99 -26.80 19.02
N ALA A 794 35.16 -27.75 19.39
CA ALA A 794 34.07 -27.59 20.32
C ALA A 794 34.30 -28.38 21.61
N SER A 795 33.85 -27.87 22.78
CA SER A 795 33.96 -28.52 24.06
C SER A 795 33.00 -29.72 24.24
N ALA A 796 32.04 -29.88 23.34
CA ALA A 796 31.11 -31.03 23.25
C ALA A 796 30.76 -31.29 21.81
N ASP A 797 30.19 -32.48 21.51
CA ASP A 797 29.62 -32.74 20.19
C ASP A 797 28.48 -31.77 19.90
N VAL A 798 28.55 -31.04 18.79
CA VAL A 798 27.57 -29.99 18.45
C VAL A 798 27.56 -29.75 16.94
N THR A 799 26.39 -29.56 16.36
CA THR A 799 26.22 -28.98 15.03
C THR A 799 26.04 -27.48 15.15
N ASP A 800 26.95 -26.68 14.60
CA ASP A 800 26.92 -25.24 14.74
C ASP A 800 27.53 -24.54 13.52
N TYR A 801 27.26 -23.24 13.36
CA TYR A 801 27.83 -22.41 12.30
C TYR A 801 28.78 -21.36 12.89
N LEU A 802 29.65 -20.86 12.04
CA LEU A 802 30.51 -19.72 12.37
C LEU A 802 30.12 -18.49 11.56
N LEU A 803 30.43 -17.32 12.10
CA LEU A 803 30.29 -16.04 11.45
C LEU A 803 31.68 -15.49 11.16
N LEU A 804 31.96 -15.15 9.90
CA LEU A 804 33.09 -14.33 9.53
C LEU A 804 32.59 -12.89 9.34
N ALA A 805 33.20 -11.93 9.99
CA ALA A 805 32.94 -10.52 9.78
C ALA A 805 34.23 -9.77 9.45
N ILE A 806 34.12 -8.81 8.53
CA ILE A 806 35.23 -7.94 8.11
C ILE A 806 34.83 -6.49 8.30
N TRP A 807 35.70 -5.74 8.96
CA TRP A 807 35.55 -4.30 9.19
C TRP A 807 36.60 -3.51 8.45
N ASP A 808 36.23 -2.34 7.95
CA ASP A 808 37.19 -1.33 7.51
C ASP A 808 38.00 -0.86 8.72
N GLY A 809 39.30 -1.07 8.69
CA GLY A 809 40.22 -0.76 9.79
C GLY A 809 40.31 0.73 10.17
N LYS A 810 39.80 1.63 9.32
CA LYS A 810 39.77 3.07 9.56
C LYS A 810 38.41 3.57 10.06
N THR A 811 37.33 3.10 9.43
CA THR A 811 35.97 3.53 9.77
C THR A 811 35.31 2.62 10.78
N GLY A 812 35.80 1.38 10.97
CA GLY A 812 35.17 0.31 11.77
C GLY A 812 33.84 -0.16 11.20
N GLU A 813 33.50 0.22 9.98
CA GLU A 813 32.26 -0.16 9.33
C GLU A 813 32.36 -1.60 8.84
N VAL A 814 31.35 -2.41 9.10
CA VAL A 814 31.31 -3.77 8.58
C VAL A 814 31.13 -3.71 7.07
N ILE A 815 32.10 -4.19 6.33
CA ILE A 815 32.10 -4.22 4.87
C ILE A 815 31.63 -5.56 4.31
N GLY A 816 31.63 -6.61 5.13
CA GLY A 816 31.16 -7.93 4.77
C GLY A 816 31.02 -8.82 5.99
N ALA A 817 29.97 -9.65 5.95
CA ALA A 817 29.78 -10.72 6.91
C ALA A 817 29.19 -11.93 6.17
N VAL A 818 29.62 -13.13 6.56
CA VAL A 818 29.10 -14.38 5.98
C VAL A 818 28.98 -15.44 7.07
N LYS A 819 27.88 -16.17 7.05
CA LYS A 819 27.69 -17.39 7.84
C LYS A 819 28.26 -18.59 7.08
N THR A 820 28.86 -19.52 7.80
CA THR A 820 29.14 -20.84 7.23
C THR A 820 27.85 -21.68 7.21
N ASP A 821 27.84 -22.72 6.38
CA ASP A 821 26.89 -23.80 6.60
C ASP A 821 27.15 -24.43 7.99
N PRO A 822 26.12 -24.99 8.65
CA PRO A 822 26.30 -25.72 9.89
C PRO A 822 27.29 -26.87 9.72
N VAL A 823 28.23 -26.99 10.64
CA VAL A 823 29.26 -28.01 10.66
C VAL A 823 29.08 -28.87 11.89
N ASP A 824 29.21 -30.18 11.74
CA ASP A 824 29.23 -31.13 12.85
C ASP A 824 30.61 -31.10 13.51
N TYR A 825 30.68 -30.66 14.75
CA TYR A 825 31.90 -30.66 15.56
C TYR A 825 31.86 -31.83 16.51
N GLU A 826 32.90 -32.68 16.47
CA GLU A 826 33.16 -33.67 17.50
C GLU A 826 33.93 -33.03 18.64
N LYS A 827 33.60 -33.42 19.86
CA LYS A 827 34.25 -32.89 21.09
C LYS A 827 35.77 -32.95 20.98
N ASP A 828 36.42 -31.81 21.28
CA ASP A 828 37.85 -31.61 21.31
C ASP A 828 38.60 -31.98 20.01
N VAL A 829 37.91 -32.19 18.91
CA VAL A 829 38.50 -32.45 17.60
C VAL A 829 38.69 -31.12 16.84
N HIS A 830 39.91 -30.85 16.46
CA HIS A 830 40.25 -29.68 15.64
C HIS A 830 39.92 -29.99 14.19
N GLN A 831 39.11 -29.10 13.60
CA GLN A 831 38.79 -29.23 12.18
C GLN A 831 38.85 -27.88 11.45
N PRO A 832 39.32 -27.87 10.20
CA PRO A 832 39.39 -26.65 9.43
C PRO A 832 37.98 -26.28 8.91
N VAL A 833 37.62 -25.00 9.12
CA VAL A 833 36.42 -24.42 8.52
C VAL A 833 36.86 -23.40 7.49
N HIS A 834 36.37 -23.58 6.26
CA HIS A 834 36.69 -22.73 5.11
C HIS A 834 35.57 -21.75 4.88
N VAL A 835 35.91 -20.47 4.87
CA VAL A 835 34.93 -19.39 4.71
C VAL A 835 35.32 -18.51 3.54
N TYR A 836 34.40 -18.33 2.62
CA TYR A 836 34.59 -17.50 1.43
C TYR A 836 33.74 -16.23 1.55
N LEU A 837 34.34 -15.07 1.29
CA LEU A 837 33.64 -13.79 1.35
C LEU A 837 33.98 -12.92 0.15
N ASP A 838 32.95 -12.33 -0.48
CA ASP A 838 33.13 -11.36 -1.55
C ASP A 838 33.71 -10.02 -0.99
N PHE A 839 34.93 -9.74 -1.41
CA PHE A 839 35.69 -8.56 -1.00
C PHE A 839 35.81 -7.50 -2.13
N SER A 840 35.02 -7.66 -3.19
CA SER A 840 35.10 -6.80 -4.39
C SER A 840 34.73 -5.34 -4.12
N LYS A 841 34.03 -5.06 -3.03
CA LYS A 841 33.67 -3.71 -2.60
C LYS A 841 34.71 -2.98 -1.74
N ALA A 842 35.84 -3.63 -1.48
CA ALA A 842 36.89 -3.03 -0.67
C ALA A 842 37.53 -1.81 -1.35
N THR A 843 38.10 -0.93 -0.55
CA THR A 843 38.87 0.23 -1.05
C THR A 843 40.33 -0.17 -1.23
N PRO A 844 40.93 0.04 -2.41
CA PRO A 844 42.33 -0.27 -2.66
C PRO A 844 43.25 0.42 -1.64
N GLY A 845 44.22 -0.32 -1.09
CA GLY A 845 45.17 0.17 -0.11
C GLY A 845 44.63 0.36 1.29
N ALA A 846 43.32 0.18 1.54
CA ALA A 846 42.73 0.28 2.87
C ALA A 846 43.04 -0.96 3.72
N LYS A 847 43.12 -0.75 5.03
CA LYS A 847 43.36 -1.82 6.03
C LYS A 847 42.02 -2.33 6.56
N TYR A 848 41.96 -3.63 6.73
CA TYR A 848 40.78 -4.34 7.21
C TYR A 848 41.11 -5.25 8.37
N ILE A 849 40.09 -5.53 9.16
CA ILE A 849 40.14 -6.46 10.28
C ILE A 849 39.11 -7.55 10.04
N ALA A 850 39.50 -8.81 10.15
CA ALA A 850 38.58 -9.94 10.08
C ALA A 850 38.61 -10.71 11.40
N ALA A 851 37.48 -11.26 11.79
CA ALA A 851 37.37 -12.18 12.93
C ALA A 851 36.28 -13.24 12.68
N ILE A 852 36.44 -14.38 13.33
CA ILE A 852 35.46 -15.45 13.42
C ILE A 852 34.72 -15.36 14.74
N LEU A 853 33.42 -15.48 14.68
CA LEU A 853 32.52 -15.52 15.82
C LEU A 853 31.77 -16.87 15.82
N ASP A 854 31.38 -17.34 16.98
CA ASP A 854 30.45 -18.47 17.09
C ASP A 854 29.02 -18.05 16.77
N SER A 855 28.11 -18.97 16.74
CA SER A 855 26.67 -18.71 16.44
C SER A 855 25.98 -17.82 17.51
N ARG A 856 26.61 -17.56 18.63
CA ARG A 856 26.18 -16.61 19.68
C ARG A 856 26.75 -15.21 19.46
N GLU A 857 27.39 -14.99 18.30
CA GLU A 857 28.09 -13.76 17.93
C GLU A 857 29.27 -13.44 18.89
N LYS A 858 29.72 -14.41 19.65
CA LYS A 858 30.92 -14.26 20.48
C LYS A 858 32.15 -14.47 19.59
N GLN A 859 33.07 -13.51 19.60
CA GLN A 859 34.31 -13.64 18.87
C GLN A 859 35.15 -14.76 19.51
N ILE A 860 35.56 -15.72 18.68
CA ILE A 860 36.37 -16.89 19.09
C ILE A 860 37.76 -16.90 18.48
N SER A 861 38.06 -16.04 17.50
CA SER A 861 39.40 -15.85 16.94
C SER A 861 40.05 -14.56 17.44
N ASP A 862 41.38 -14.48 17.30
CA ASP A 862 42.08 -13.20 17.30
C ASP A 862 41.72 -12.37 16.09
N ASP A 863 41.92 -11.04 16.15
CA ASP A 863 41.73 -10.15 15.02
C ASP A 863 42.80 -10.44 13.94
N LEU A 864 42.36 -10.65 12.70
CA LEU A 864 43.26 -10.83 11.57
C LEU A 864 43.31 -9.52 10.77
N TYR A 865 44.47 -8.86 10.78
CA TYR A 865 44.70 -7.62 10.04
C TYR A 865 45.23 -7.89 8.64
N PHE A 866 44.63 -7.25 7.63
CA PHE A 866 45.12 -7.36 6.27
C PHE A 866 44.84 -6.06 5.47
N THR A 867 45.44 -5.92 4.31
CA THR A 867 45.35 -4.73 3.47
C THR A 867 44.77 -5.13 2.11
N ALA A 868 43.80 -4.42 1.59
CA ALA A 868 43.32 -4.62 0.20
C ALA A 868 44.43 -4.21 -0.79
N LYS A 869 44.62 -4.99 -1.86
CA LYS A 869 45.61 -4.74 -2.88
C LYS A 869 45.48 -3.36 -3.47
N ASP A 870 46.55 -2.57 -3.43
CA ASP A 870 46.58 -1.27 -4.08
C ASP A 870 46.91 -1.47 -5.56
N SER A 871 45.99 -1.16 -6.46
CA SER A 871 46.21 -1.22 -7.91
C SER A 871 47.02 -0.04 -8.46
N SER A 872 47.31 0.96 -7.61
CA SER A 872 47.94 2.24 -8.06
C SER A 872 49.44 2.30 -7.93
N GLY A 873 50.09 1.38 -7.22
CA GLY A 873 51.56 1.32 -7.11
C GLY A 873 52.21 2.53 -6.38
N LEU A 874 51.50 3.17 -5.45
CA LEU A 874 52.00 4.26 -4.64
C LEU A 874 52.11 3.82 -3.18
N GLU A 875 53.37 3.80 -2.68
CA GLU A 875 53.68 3.61 -1.28
C GLU A 875 53.38 4.89 -0.48
N ASP A 876 52.84 4.68 0.71
CA ASP A 876 52.74 5.56 1.94
C ASP A 876 52.43 7.05 1.71
N ALA A 877 51.16 7.39 1.83
CA ALA A 877 50.74 8.70 2.29
C ALA A 877 50.23 8.59 3.76
N THR A 878 50.89 9.22 4.67
CA THR A 878 50.41 9.41 6.06
C THR A 878 49.10 10.18 6.05
N VAL A 879 48.05 9.54 6.42
CA VAL A 879 46.71 10.14 6.47
C VAL A 879 46.52 10.77 7.85
N ASP A 880 46.26 12.09 7.91
CA ASP A 880 45.68 12.79 9.06
C ASP A 880 44.24 12.25 9.25
N ALA A 881 44.11 11.14 9.96
CA ALA A 881 42.81 10.56 10.23
C ALA A 881 42.22 11.24 11.47
N LYS A 882 41.11 11.92 11.34
CA LYS A 882 40.28 12.37 12.45
C LYS A 882 39.83 11.17 13.30
N LEU A 883 39.69 11.41 14.61
CA LEU A 883 39.17 10.39 15.53
C LEU A 883 37.79 9.89 15.05
N SER A 884 37.69 8.60 14.88
CA SER A 884 36.45 7.91 14.44
C SER A 884 36.10 6.80 15.42
N LEU A 885 34.81 6.57 15.61
CA LEU A 885 34.29 5.51 16.49
C LEU A 885 33.15 4.78 15.75
N ASN A 886 33.27 3.48 15.68
CA ASN A 886 32.26 2.63 15.09
C ASN A 886 31.82 1.56 16.06
N MET A 887 30.47 1.32 16.09
CA MET A 887 29.87 0.35 17.00
C MET A 887 29.16 -0.73 16.17
N ASN A 888 29.47 -1.96 16.47
CA ASN A 888 28.79 -3.12 15.91
C ASN A 888 27.92 -3.74 17.03
N THR A 889 26.62 -3.63 16.88
CA THR A 889 25.66 -4.16 17.86
C THR A 889 25.51 -5.68 17.76
N ALA A 890 25.81 -6.27 16.61
CA ALA A 890 25.77 -7.71 16.39
C ALA A 890 26.95 -8.40 17.10
N THR A 891 28.17 -7.85 16.97
CA THR A 891 29.33 -8.38 17.65
C THR A 891 29.54 -7.80 19.05
N ARG A 892 28.66 -6.90 19.51
CA ARG A 892 28.77 -6.17 20.79
C ARG A 892 30.13 -5.55 21.01
N THR A 893 30.73 -4.99 19.97
CA THR A 893 32.04 -4.33 20.02
C THR A 893 31.96 -2.94 19.42
N ALA A 894 32.82 -2.05 19.95
CA ALA A 894 33.08 -0.77 19.33
C ALA A 894 34.57 -0.67 19.00
N ILE A 895 34.87 -0.08 17.86
CA ILE A 895 36.27 0.15 17.41
C ILE A 895 36.44 1.63 17.17
N ALA A 896 37.50 2.18 17.79
CA ALA A 896 37.91 3.55 17.58
C ALA A 896 39.29 3.61 16.90
N LEU A 897 39.43 4.54 15.97
CA LEU A 897 40.69 4.81 15.26
C LEU A 897 40.92 6.32 15.23
N SER A 898 42.14 6.74 15.40
CA SER A 898 42.56 8.14 15.36
C SER A 898 43.92 8.31 14.65
N GLY A 899 44.20 9.49 14.14
CA GLY A 899 45.55 9.89 13.74
C GLY A 899 46.50 10.16 14.90
N ALA A 900 45.97 10.27 16.13
CA ALA A 900 46.71 10.45 17.39
C ALA A 900 46.45 9.26 18.33
N GLU A 901 47.28 9.09 19.35
CA GLU A 901 47.14 8.05 20.36
C GLU A 901 45.78 8.19 21.11
N ILE A 902 45.00 7.10 21.22
CA ILE A 902 43.77 7.09 22.02
C ILE A 902 44.12 7.07 23.50
N THR A 903 43.60 8.05 24.26
CA THR A 903 43.95 8.26 25.67
C THR A 903 42.85 7.86 26.65
N ASP A 904 41.60 7.85 26.22
CA ASP A 904 40.46 7.55 27.10
C ASP A 904 39.29 6.96 26.35
N VAL A 905 38.67 5.93 26.95
CA VAL A 905 37.46 5.28 26.47
C VAL A 905 36.46 5.15 27.61
N LYS A 906 35.23 5.58 27.41
CA LYS A 906 34.15 5.49 28.41
C LYS A 906 32.85 5.04 27.77
N VAL A 907 32.13 4.20 28.50
CA VAL A 907 30.77 3.76 28.08
C VAL A 907 29.77 4.20 29.14
N TYR A 908 28.68 4.81 28.69
CA TYR A 908 27.65 5.35 29.56
C TYR A 908 26.27 4.78 29.24
N SER A 909 25.44 4.69 30.28
CA SER A 909 23.99 4.52 30.10
C SER A 909 23.32 5.83 29.61
N PRO A 910 22.09 5.81 29.15
CA PRO A 910 21.33 7.02 28.74
C PRO A 910 21.16 8.03 29.90
N SER A 911 21.20 7.56 31.16
CA SER A 911 21.13 8.41 32.36
C SER A 911 22.45 9.04 32.72
N GLY A 912 23.55 8.79 31.96
CA GLY A 912 24.89 9.31 32.23
C GLY A 912 25.69 8.49 33.23
N ALA A 913 25.20 7.33 33.66
CA ALA A 913 25.99 6.48 34.55
C ALA A 913 27.11 5.74 33.77
N LEU A 914 28.32 5.73 34.27
CA LEU A 914 29.46 5.00 33.69
C LEU A 914 29.19 3.49 33.79
N LEU A 915 29.29 2.80 32.66
CA LEU A 915 29.17 1.34 32.57
C LEU A 915 30.55 0.69 32.50
N ASN A 916 30.65 -0.52 33.01
CA ASN A 916 31.91 -1.28 32.97
C ASN A 916 31.97 -2.02 31.61
N ALA A 917 32.80 -1.53 30.72
CA ALA A 917 33.07 -2.13 29.42
C ALA A 917 34.59 -2.22 29.25
N PRO A 918 35.17 -3.42 29.15
CA PRO A 918 36.60 -3.58 28.88
C PRO A 918 36.99 -2.89 27.57
N ALA A 919 38.09 -2.19 27.58
CA ALA A 919 38.64 -1.56 26.39
C ALA A 919 40.14 -1.88 26.27
N GLU A 920 40.51 -2.38 25.09
CA GLU A 920 41.93 -2.58 24.76
C GLU A 920 42.37 -1.43 23.87
N ILE A 921 43.28 -0.60 24.40
CA ILE A 921 43.86 0.54 23.71
C ILE A 921 45.23 0.16 23.19
N SER A 922 45.46 0.28 21.90
CA SER A 922 46.74 0.01 21.26
C SER A 922 47.16 1.18 20.39
N GLY A 923 47.90 2.12 20.98
CA GLY A 923 48.35 3.32 20.26
C GLY A 923 47.18 4.17 19.78
N ASN A 924 46.96 4.25 18.48
CA ASN A 924 45.95 5.05 17.82
C ASN A 924 44.66 4.29 17.51
N SER A 925 44.49 3.11 18.08
CA SER A 925 43.29 2.30 17.99
C SER A 925 42.78 1.84 19.35
N ALA A 926 41.48 1.65 19.50
CA ALA A 926 40.87 1.05 20.67
C ALA A 926 39.74 0.11 20.26
N ARG A 927 39.71 -1.05 20.92
CA ARG A 927 38.60 -1.99 20.86
C ARG A 927 37.89 -2.00 22.21
N ILE A 928 36.58 -1.84 22.15
CA ILE A 928 35.72 -1.77 23.34
C ILE A 928 34.78 -2.96 23.31
N ASP A 929 34.83 -3.77 24.31
CA ASP A 929 33.94 -4.89 24.51
C ASP A 929 32.67 -4.42 25.23
N LEU A 930 31.52 -4.61 24.57
CA LEU A 930 30.21 -4.25 25.07
C LEU A 930 29.42 -5.48 25.53
N GLU A 931 30.06 -6.65 25.58
CA GLU A 931 29.45 -7.89 26.05
C GLU A 931 28.95 -7.75 27.50
N GLY A 932 27.78 -8.34 27.79
CA GLY A 932 27.12 -8.22 29.08
C GLY A 932 26.37 -6.90 29.32
N LEU A 933 26.46 -5.92 28.41
CA LEU A 933 25.65 -4.72 28.46
C LEU A 933 24.37 -4.94 27.63
N SER A 934 23.26 -4.38 28.08
CA SER A 934 21.98 -4.44 27.38
C SER A 934 21.29 -3.08 27.41
N GLY A 935 20.42 -2.83 26.43
CA GLY A 935 19.77 -1.55 26.30
C GLY A 935 20.62 -0.50 25.57
N MET A 936 20.23 0.76 25.67
CA MET A 936 20.98 1.83 25.00
C MET A 936 22.30 2.11 25.75
N VAL A 937 23.39 2.16 24.99
CA VAL A 937 24.74 2.57 25.51
C VAL A 937 25.28 3.73 24.69
N ILE A 938 26.14 4.53 25.30
CA ILE A 938 26.85 5.65 24.67
C ILE A 938 28.34 5.40 24.88
N VAL A 939 29.07 5.13 23.82
CA VAL A 939 30.54 5.00 23.85
C VAL A 939 31.17 6.33 23.50
N THR A 940 32.13 6.77 24.32
CA THR A 940 32.87 8.00 24.11
C THR A 940 34.35 7.68 24.09
N VAL A 941 35.08 8.17 23.11
CA VAL A 941 36.53 7.98 22.94
C VAL A 941 37.19 9.32 22.78
N THR A 942 38.35 9.49 23.42
CA THR A 942 39.16 10.71 23.37
C THR A 942 40.58 10.35 22.98
N ASP A 943 41.20 11.11 22.09
CA ASP A 943 42.59 10.94 21.69
C ASP A 943 43.53 11.97 22.35
N ALA A 944 44.83 11.82 22.12
CA ALA A 944 45.88 12.69 22.68
C ALA A 944 45.85 14.13 22.14
N SER A 945 45.13 14.38 21.02
CA SER A 945 44.89 15.75 20.51
C SER A 945 43.76 16.46 21.27
N GLY A 946 43.01 15.73 22.11
CA GLY A 946 41.81 16.21 22.80
C GLY A 946 40.56 16.12 21.95
N GLU A 947 40.63 15.54 20.75
CA GLU A 947 39.43 15.26 19.94
C GLU A 947 38.60 14.17 20.64
N GLN A 948 37.30 14.34 20.63
CA GLN A 948 36.38 13.41 21.28
C GLN A 948 35.24 13.04 20.33
N VAL A 949 34.97 11.75 20.23
CA VAL A 949 33.82 11.23 19.50
C VAL A 949 32.93 10.39 20.42
N SER A 950 31.61 10.52 20.25
CA SER A 950 30.62 9.71 20.97
C SER A 950 29.62 9.10 20.01
N LYS A 951 29.29 7.84 20.23
CA LYS A 951 28.26 7.14 19.44
C LYS A 951 27.28 6.38 20.34
N LYS A 952 26.03 6.33 19.97
CA LYS A 952 24.95 5.60 20.67
C LYS A 952 24.62 4.32 19.92
N ALA A 953 24.39 3.25 20.66
CA ALA A 953 23.85 2.03 20.10
C ALA A 953 22.85 1.39 21.07
N MET A 954 21.89 0.65 20.50
CA MET A 954 20.97 -0.20 21.24
C MET A 954 21.54 -1.63 21.20
N LEU A 955 21.90 -2.16 22.35
CA LEU A 955 22.32 -3.54 22.51
C LEU A 955 21.10 -4.37 22.93
N LYS A 956 20.76 -5.38 22.15
CA LYS A 956 19.61 -6.27 22.39
C LYS A 956 19.84 -7.21 23.56
#